data_960958cb4fc3fd0da398811f6c3f94cc
#
_entry.id   960958cb4fc3fd0da398811f6c3f94cc
#
_cell.length_a   1.000
_cell.length_b   1.000
_cell.length_c   1.000
_cell.angle_alpha   90.00
_cell.angle_beta   90.00
_cell.angle_gamma   90.00
#
_symmetry.space_group_name_H-M   'P 1'
#
loop_
_entity.id
_entity.type
_entity.pdbx_description
1 polymer ?
#
loop_
_entity_poly.entity_id
_entity_poly.type
_entity_poly.pdbx_seq_one_letter_code
_entity_poly.pdbx_strand_id
1 'polypeptide(L)'
;MKKKSIVISAFMLMAVCVSACDFSKNSGSNSSSSVSSSNTVTSSSEIDTSTSKSSSISSSSSSSSSSSVSSSNSSSSSSQSSSSSSSSNSSSSSSSSSLSSSSSSSTSLSSSSSSSSSSQRPTNVSLDIFAFNDTHGNVIDTQGKGLGLSKTTTLLKEISTPATSIFISQGDMWQGSVESGLTRGNIVTEWMNSMDFVSMTVGNHEFDWGQEYVVSNQELANFPTLGINVLYRSNNQRVNYLSPSTTFTRNGAKIGVIGAIGNCYSSISRSKVADISFATGYTLTNLVKAEATRLRNEEKCDFIIYSIHGCNTDGDYDTELSTGKYVDLVLEGHTHSKYAELDAGGVYHVQSNAYNENFYRITVDLNLANSTYTVNTPVSYNLSSSTSPYRNYAEDAETKAIFDKYKNQYQFAYDVSGYNDTNRYASELKQTVADLYYEYGNTTWGSQYNLILGGGYISCRGSNLPQGDVTYADLYTLFPFDNDISLCSISGKNLRNTQFITGSSNYYTKWSSYGESIRYNIDDYTTYYLVTDTYTVDYYTSLNVIAKLENGGVYARDLLNRFIADGGYGAIPIETGHQGTLEDPRIVQEALEYAYTHPGSSASAAGSLAMYYKGVVSRQAAFVSSQGDMSKVYIKDAGTDYEIMIYYLKKTDGNKYGTWNSVNDLQLGDELIIFGRAFYYNSTTPEFDNQTYVYSINGVPVA
;
A
#
# COMPACT_ATOMS: atom_id res chain seq x y z
N MET A 1 -14.62 34.62 -49.65
CA MET A 1 -15.27 33.65 -48.80
C MET A 1 -14.54 33.71 -47.45
N LYS A 2 -15.23 34.17 -46.43
CA LYS A 2 -14.67 34.56 -45.12
C LYS A 2 -14.51 33.35 -44.22
N LYS A 3 -13.29 33.08 -43.74
CA LYS A 3 -13.00 32.16 -42.64
C LYS A 3 -13.36 32.84 -41.31
N LYS A 4 -14.23 32.22 -40.54
CA LYS A 4 -14.49 32.61 -39.15
C LYS A 4 -13.57 31.77 -38.25
N SER A 5 -12.69 32.44 -37.53
CA SER A 5 -11.92 31.89 -36.42
C SER A 5 -12.81 31.85 -35.20
N ILE A 6 -12.91 30.67 -34.59
CA ILE A 6 -13.54 30.47 -33.27
C ILE A 6 -12.39 30.42 -32.27
N VAL A 7 -12.35 31.41 -31.39
CA VAL A 7 -11.46 31.47 -30.22
C VAL A 7 -12.14 30.64 -29.12
N ILE A 8 -11.56 29.52 -28.73
CA ILE A 8 -11.96 28.79 -27.57
C ILE A 8 -11.09 29.27 -26.40
N SER A 9 -11.70 29.99 -25.48
CA SER A 9 -11.09 30.34 -24.20
C SER A 9 -11.04 29.07 -23.35
N ALA A 10 -9.85 28.58 -23.07
CA ALA A 10 -9.61 27.57 -22.06
C ALA A 10 -9.71 28.22 -20.67
N PHE A 11 -10.76 27.91 -19.93
CA PHE A 11 -10.81 28.13 -18.50
C PHE A 11 -9.95 27.07 -17.82
N MET A 12 -8.85 27.52 -17.29
CA MET A 12 -7.97 26.72 -16.42
C MET A 12 -8.69 26.56 -15.07
N LEU A 13 -9.28 25.39 -14.83
CA LEU A 13 -9.79 25.02 -13.50
C LEU A 13 -8.62 24.46 -12.71
N MET A 14 -8.09 25.26 -11.81
CA MET A 14 -7.17 24.80 -10.78
C MET A 14 -7.95 23.88 -9.83
N ALA A 15 -7.77 22.58 -9.96
CA ALA A 15 -8.19 21.64 -8.95
C ALA A 15 -7.17 21.68 -7.81
N VAL A 16 -7.53 22.35 -6.73
CA VAL A 16 -6.81 22.28 -5.46
C VAL A 16 -7.08 20.89 -4.90
N CYS A 17 -6.09 20.02 -4.95
CA CYS A 17 -6.08 18.78 -4.19
C CYS A 17 -5.97 19.13 -2.70
N VAL A 18 -7.09 19.20 -2.01
CA VAL A 18 -7.10 19.27 -0.55
C VAL A 18 -6.74 17.89 -0.04
N SER A 19 -5.52 17.78 0.43
CA SER A 19 -5.01 16.66 1.19
C SER A 19 -5.87 16.44 2.44
N ALA A 20 -6.27 15.20 2.69
CA ALA A 20 -7.06 14.82 3.85
C ALA A 20 -6.21 14.87 5.13
N CYS A 21 -6.04 16.06 5.66
CA CYS A 21 -5.57 16.32 7.01
C CYS A 21 -6.30 17.55 7.57
N ASP A 22 -7.64 17.47 7.64
CA ASP A 22 -8.41 18.46 8.38
C ASP A 22 -8.92 17.85 9.69
N PHE A 23 -8.09 17.92 10.71
CA PHE A 23 -8.55 17.82 12.09
C PHE A 23 -8.00 18.99 12.89
N SER A 24 -8.94 19.78 13.38
CA SER A 24 -8.81 20.85 14.36
C SER A 24 -8.40 22.24 13.89
N LYS A 25 -9.38 23.06 13.63
CA LYS A 25 -9.40 24.44 14.12
C LYS A 25 -10.84 24.87 14.35
N ASN A 26 -11.32 24.68 15.57
CA ASN A 26 -12.45 25.44 16.10
C ASN A 26 -11.84 26.53 16.99
N SER A 27 -11.59 27.69 16.43
CA SER A 27 -11.35 28.92 17.18
C SER A 27 -12.12 30.04 16.48
N GLY A 28 -13.18 30.50 17.17
CA GLY A 28 -14.06 31.51 16.69
C GLY A 28 -13.36 32.83 16.39
N SER A 29 -13.65 33.37 15.23
CA SER A 29 -13.36 34.77 14.90
C SER A 29 -14.61 35.61 15.16
N ASN A 30 -14.55 36.45 16.21
CA ASN A 30 -15.46 37.55 16.40
C ASN A 30 -15.14 38.66 15.39
N SER A 31 -16.12 38.99 14.58
CA SER A 31 -16.15 40.23 13.81
C SER A 31 -16.56 41.37 14.72
N SER A 32 -15.70 42.36 14.81
CA SER A 32 -15.92 43.64 15.46
C SER A 32 -16.93 44.50 14.70
N SER A 33 -17.96 44.99 15.40
CA SER A 33 -18.58 46.28 15.08
C SER A 33 -18.80 47.07 16.37
N SER A 34 -18.22 48.25 16.39
CA SER A 34 -18.27 49.28 17.38
C SER A 34 -19.69 49.84 17.56
N VAL A 35 -20.10 50.13 18.80
CA VAL A 35 -20.64 51.43 19.22
C VAL A 35 -20.73 51.49 20.75
N SER A 36 -20.32 52.64 21.23
CA SER A 36 -20.11 53.22 22.53
C SER A 36 -21.22 53.15 23.59
N SER A 37 -20.75 53.24 24.77
CA SER A 37 -21.12 54.16 25.91
C SER A 37 -21.70 53.54 27.18
N SER A 38 -20.89 53.75 28.18
CA SER A 38 -21.12 54.41 29.50
C SER A 38 -21.69 53.61 30.68
N ASN A 39 -20.86 53.73 31.71
CA ASN A 39 -21.16 53.96 33.17
C ASN A 39 -21.57 52.80 34.06
N THR A 40 -20.66 52.45 34.87
CA THR A 40 -20.36 52.78 36.31
C THR A 40 -21.18 52.04 37.36
N VAL A 41 -20.39 51.61 38.32
CA VAL A 41 -20.51 51.64 39.80
C VAL A 41 -20.73 50.30 40.53
N THR A 42 -19.66 49.90 41.18
CA THR A 42 -19.46 49.45 42.58
C THR A 42 -20.44 48.42 43.16
N SER A 43 -20.03 47.49 43.96
CA SER A 43 -19.10 47.38 45.09
C SER A 43 -19.18 45.94 45.65
N SER A 44 -18.05 45.42 46.07
CA SER A 44 -17.70 44.88 47.39
C SER A 44 -18.65 43.88 48.05
N SER A 45 -18.18 42.80 48.54
CA SER A 45 -17.41 42.46 49.74
C SER A 45 -17.47 40.94 49.94
N GLU A 46 -16.34 40.31 50.11
CA GLU A 46 -15.73 39.84 51.36
C GLU A 46 -16.43 38.66 52.04
N ILE A 47 -15.59 37.59 52.14
CA ILE A 47 -15.25 36.82 53.35
C ILE A 47 -16.36 35.90 53.91
N ASP A 48 -16.16 34.60 54.02
CA ASP A 48 -15.43 34.02 55.16
C ASP A 48 -15.18 32.50 55.02
N THR A 49 -14.11 32.15 55.61
CA THR A 49 -13.52 30.88 55.92
C THR A 49 -14.36 30.03 56.91
N SER A 50 -14.28 28.69 56.77
CA SER A 50 -14.01 27.84 57.96
C SER A 50 -13.75 26.39 57.57
N THR A 51 -12.57 25.98 57.76
CA THR A 51 -11.97 24.81 58.42
C THR A 51 -12.87 23.86 59.18
N SER A 52 -12.76 22.53 58.96
CA SER A 52 -12.14 21.64 59.92
C SER A 52 -12.38 20.14 59.61
N LYS A 53 -11.29 19.42 59.52
CA LYS A 53 -10.84 18.26 60.29
C LYS A 53 -11.56 16.91 60.07
N SER A 54 -10.84 16.06 59.44
CA SER A 54 -10.22 14.78 59.92
C SER A 54 -11.02 13.87 60.83
N SER A 55 -11.15 12.61 60.42
CA SER A 55 -10.82 11.50 61.29
C SER A 55 -10.58 10.20 60.47
N SER A 56 -9.43 9.68 60.68
CA SER A 56 -8.94 8.33 60.38
C SER A 56 -9.59 7.31 61.35
N ILE A 57 -9.67 6.06 60.94
CA ILE A 57 -9.49 4.80 61.68
C ILE A 57 -9.58 3.69 60.66
N SER A 58 -8.56 3.09 60.28
CA SER A 58 -7.72 1.93 60.63
C SER A 58 -8.41 0.60 60.88
N SER A 59 -7.84 -0.40 60.12
CA SER A 59 -7.58 -1.81 60.43
C SER A 59 -8.77 -2.73 60.59
N SER A 60 -8.75 -3.94 60.01
CA SER A 60 -7.84 -5.08 60.28
C SER A 60 -8.15 -6.27 59.36
N SER A 61 -7.19 -6.83 58.76
CA SER A 61 -6.66 -8.20 58.71
C SER A 61 -7.52 -9.37 59.19
N SER A 62 -7.57 -10.43 58.37
CA SER A 62 -7.32 -11.85 58.66
C SER A 62 -7.64 -12.66 57.41
N SER A 63 -6.73 -13.30 56.73
CA SER A 63 -5.93 -14.51 56.95
C SER A 63 -6.72 -15.83 56.99
N SER A 64 -6.15 -16.75 56.17
CA SER A 64 -6.16 -18.22 56.21
C SER A 64 -7.37 -18.90 55.53
N SER A 65 -7.22 -20.03 54.85
CA SER A 65 -6.14 -21.00 54.67
C SER A 65 -6.63 -22.06 53.65
N SER A 66 -5.70 -22.51 52.86
CA SER A 66 -5.39 -23.85 52.37
C SER A 66 -6.40 -24.99 52.52
N SER A 67 -6.55 -25.72 51.42
CA SER A 67 -6.36 -27.19 51.38
C SER A 67 -6.47 -27.70 49.94
N SER A 68 -5.47 -28.15 49.36
CA SER A 68 -4.97 -29.38 48.79
C SER A 68 -5.89 -30.62 48.98
N VAL A 69 -5.99 -31.41 47.94
CA VAL A 69 -5.87 -32.86 47.76
C VAL A 69 -6.19 -33.23 46.33
N SER A 70 -5.25 -33.56 45.54
CA SER A 70 -4.66 -34.82 45.06
C SER A 70 -5.59 -35.77 44.28
N SER A 71 -5.13 -35.99 43.07
CA SER A 71 -4.69 -37.23 42.42
C SER A 71 -5.72 -38.26 41.96
N SER A 72 -5.58 -38.66 40.73
CA SER A 72 -5.26 -40.01 40.23
C SER A 72 -5.29 -40.04 38.71
N ASN A 73 -4.22 -40.23 38.08
CA ASN A 73 -3.59 -41.41 37.45
C ASN A 73 -4.51 -42.42 36.76
N SER A 74 -4.27 -42.60 35.47
CA SER A 74 -3.93 -43.85 34.75
C SER A 74 -3.68 -43.51 33.28
N SER A 75 -2.44 -43.61 32.80
CA SER A 75 -1.70 -44.78 32.25
C SER A 75 -2.48 -45.52 31.17
N SER A 76 -2.05 -45.73 29.98
CA SER A 76 -0.87 -46.32 29.35
C SER A 76 -1.19 -46.41 27.85
N SER A 77 -0.38 -46.55 26.90
CA SER A 77 0.89 -47.23 26.67
C SER A 77 1.35 -46.92 25.22
N SER A 78 2.53 -46.51 25.03
CA SER A 78 3.68 -47.15 24.38
C SER A 78 3.45 -47.97 23.11
N SER A 79 4.11 -47.60 22.05
CA SER A 79 5.00 -48.48 21.30
C SER A 79 6.03 -47.72 20.50
N GLN A 80 7.27 -47.96 20.85
CA GLN A 80 8.50 -47.68 20.09
C GLN A 80 8.66 -48.69 18.97
N SER A 81 9.32 -48.28 17.91
CA SER A 81 10.34 -49.04 17.18
C SER A 81 11.16 -48.07 16.35
N SER A 82 12.26 -47.73 16.68
CA SER A 82 13.67 -48.07 16.60
C SER A 82 14.14 -48.70 15.29
N SER A 83 15.24 -48.13 14.87
CA SER A 83 16.40 -48.62 14.09
C SER A 83 16.34 -48.28 12.62
N SER A 84 17.43 -47.95 11.97
CA SER A 84 18.86 -47.93 12.27
C SER A 84 19.63 -47.25 11.14
N SER A 85 20.69 -46.60 11.53
CA SER A 85 21.86 -46.17 10.86
C SER A 85 22.31 -47.00 9.64
N SER A 86 22.83 -46.28 8.63
CA SER A 86 24.09 -46.68 7.98
C SER A 86 24.78 -45.49 7.33
N SER A 87 25.94 -45.26 7.85
CA SER A 87 27.04 -44.46 7.33
C SER A 87 27.70 -45.15 6.15
N SER A 88 28.11 -44.42 5.15
CA SER A 88 29.23 -44.80 4.30
C SER A 88 30.05 -43.58 3.91
N ASN A 89 31.25 -43.58 4.46
CA ASN A 89 32.42 -42.83 4.03
C ASN A 89 32.95 -43.36 2.67
N SER A 90 33.49 -42.46 1.89
CA SER A 90 34.69 -42.65 1.07
C SER A 90 35.16 -41.29 0.58
N SER A 91 36.15 -40.72 1.18
CA SER A 91 37.61 -40.79 0.97
C SER A 91 38.04 -40.28 -0.41
N SER A 92 38.60 -39.10 -0.38
CA SER A 92 39.93 -38.62 -0.77
C SER A 92 40.44 -38.93 -2.18
N SER A 93 40.89 -37.91 -2.85
CA SER A 93 42.25 -37.92 -3.44
C SER A 93 42.78 -36.49 -3.62
N SER A 94 43.81 -36.26 -2.87
CA SER A 94 44.83 -35.24 -3.00
C SER A 94 45.75 -35.55 -4.22
N SER A 95 46.12 -34.55 -4.96
CA SER A 95 47.35 -34.60 -5.77
C SER A 95 48.14 -33.33 -5.56
N SER A 96 49.23 -33.54 -4.88
CA SER A 96 50.38 -32.67 -4.73
C SER A 96 51.33 -32.89 -5.93
N SER A 97 51.93 -31.85 -6.44
CA SER A 97 53.22 -31.86 -7.12
C SER A 97 53.89 -30.51 -6.88
N SER A 98 54.80 -30.46 -6.06
CA SER A 98 56.26 -30.64 -6.05
C SER A 98 57.01 -29.47 -6.66
N LEU A 99 57.70 -28.85 -5.75
CA LEU A 99 58.88 -28.00 -5.72
C LEU A 99 59.86 -28.17 -6.89
N SER A 100 60.37 -27.05 -7.36
CA SER A 100 61.79 -26.96 -7.74
C SER A 100 62.35 -25.61 -7.35
N SER A 101 63.35 -25.71 -6.53
CA SER A 101 64.22 -24.68 -6.03
C SER A 101 65.30 -24.31 -7.08
N SER A 102 65.60 -23.04 -7.20
CA SER A 102 66.95 -22.58 -7.56
C SER A 102 67.25 -21.19 -7.04
N SER A 103 68.17 -21.22 -6.10
CA SER A 103 69.32 -20.36 -5.75
C SER A 103 69.30 -18.84 -6.04
N SER A 104 69.34 -18.16 -4.93
CA SER A 104 70.17 -17.02 -4.50
C SER A 104 70.95 -16.20 -5.51
N SER A 105 70.66 -14.91 -5.54
CA SER A 105 71.70 -13.86 -5.63
C SER A 105 71.28 -12.66 -4.80
N SER A 106 72.10 -12.36 -3.82
CA SER A 106 72.08 -11.22 -2.94
C SER A 106 72.33 -9.93 -3.75
N THR A 107 71.41 -8.99 -3.66
CA THR A 107 71.70 -7.60 -3.98
C THR A 107 71.07 -6.70 -2.91
N SER A 108 71.95 -5.83 -2.45
CA SER A 108 71.88 -4.88 -1.38
C SER A 108 70.53 -4.14 -1.21
N LEU A 109 70.09 -4.09 0.04
CA LEU A 109 69.07 -3.20 0.56
C LEU A 109 69.46 -1.73 0.35
N SER A 110 68.70 -1.05 -0.51
CA SER A 110 68.45 0.35 -0.38
C SER A 110 67.11 0.50 0.31
N SER A 111 67.16 0.94 1.53
CA SER A 111 65.97 1.37 2.32
C SER A 111 65.30 2.53 1.60
N SER A 112 64.30 2.21 0.75
CA SER A 112 63.29 3.18 0.36
C SER A 112 62.34 3.29 1.52
N SER A 113 62.43 4.38 2.30
CA SER A 113 61.38 4.83 3.15
C SER A 113 60.12 5.00 2.37
N SER A 114 59.20 4.03 2.50
CA SER A 114 57.81 4.24 2.11
C SER A 114 57.21 5.36 2.95
N SER A 115 57.30 6.58 2.44
CA SER A 115 56.47 7.66 2.88
C SER A 115 55.05 7.21 2.68
N SER A 116 54.35 6.78 3.76
CA SER A 116 52.90 6.78 3.82
C SER A 116 52.48 8.22 3.56
N SER A 117 52.08 8.53 2.32
CA SER A 117 51.38 9.76 2.04
C SER A 117 50.06 9.66 2.82
N SER A 118 49.99 10.25 3.99
CA SER A 118 48.74 10.62 4.61
C SER A 118 48.03 11.53 3.59
N SER A 119 47.02 11.02 2.91
CA SER A 119 46.21 11.88 2.06
C SER A 119 45.64 12.97 2.92
N GLN A 120 46.14 14.18 2.76
CA GLN A 120 45.71 15.34 3.51
C GLN A 120 44.23 15.55 3.22
N ARG A 121 43.42 15.70 4.28
CA ARG A 121 41.98 15.99 4.15
C ARG A 121 41.79 17.19 3.19
N PRO A 122 40.87 17.13 2.20
CA PRO A 122 40.66 18.25 1.28
C PRO A 122 40.21 19.50 2.03
N THR A 123 40.64 20.66 1.58
CA THR A 123 40.25 21.95 2.19
C THR A 123 38.85 22.37 1.83
N ASN A 124 38.47 22.22 0.54
CA ASN A 124 37.15 22.56 0.05
C ASN A 124 36.50 21.34 -0.59
N VAL A 125 35.23 21.14 -0.31
CA VAL A 125 34.43 20.01 -0.75
C VAL A 125 33.06 20.51 -1.20
N SER A 126 32.61 20.07 -2.38
CA SER A 126 31.23 20.26 -2.82
C SER A 126 30.51 18.93 -2.79
N LEU A 127 29.31 18.90 -2.19
CA LEU A 127 28.46 17.72 -2.06
C LEU A 127 27.08 18.02 -2.61
N ASP A 128 26.47 17.03 -3.23
CA ASP A 128 25.09 17.09 -3.73
C ASP A 128 24.20 16.19 -2.88
N ILE A 129 23.20 16.76 -2.21
CA ILE A 129 22.21 16.06 -1.43
C ILE A 129 20.94 15.93 -2.28
N PHE A 130 20.47 14.69 -2.46
CA PHE A 130 19.24 14.35 -3.14
C PHE A 130 18.19 13.96 -2.10
N ALA A 131 17.12 14.77 -1.99
CA ALA A 131 16.09 14.64 -0.97
C ALA A 131 14.82 14.02 -1.56
N PHE A 132 14.36 12.93 -0.94
CA PHE A 132 13.15 12.17 -1.30
C PHE A 132 12.22 12.03 -0.11
N ASN A 133 10.94 12.37 -0.28
CA ASN A 133 9.89 12.18 0.70
C ASN A 133 8.60 11.69 0.03
N ASP A 134 7.73 11.06 0.80
CA ASP A 134 6.36 10.75 0.41
C ASP A 134 6.27 10.07 -0.98
N THR A 135 7.19 9.14 -1.25
CA THR A 135 7.20 8.38 -2.51
C THR A 135 5.98 7.49 -2.63
N HIS A 136 5.43 7.03 -1.49
CA HIS A 136 4.24 6.20 -1.40
C HIS A 136 4.28 5.00 -2.33
N GLY A 137 5.45 4.36 -2.39
CA GLY A 137 5.65 3.17 -3.19
C GLY A 137 5.41 3.36 -4.69
N ASN A 138 5.54 4.56 -5.24
CA ASN A 138 5.37 4.83 -6.68
C ASN A 138 6.50 4.17 -7.48
N VAL A 139 6.47 2.83 -7.52
CA VAL A 139 7.48 1.96 -8.17
C VAL A 139 7.39 2.08 -9.68
N ILE A 140 6.17 1.96 -10.20
CA ILE A 140 5.85 2.16 -11.61
C ILE A 140 4.79 3.26 -11.75
N ASP A 141 4.78 3.95 -12.88
CA ASP A 141 3.81 5.02 -13.13
C ASP A 141 2.45 4.46 -13.54
N THR A 142 1.71 3.91 -12.59
CA THR A 142 0.34 3.41 -12.79
C THR A 142 -0.73 4.48 -12.58
N GLN A 143 -0.40 5.58 -11.91
CA GLN A 143 -1.36 6.62 -11.53
C GLN A 143 -1.23 7.90 -12.36
N GLY A 144 -0.33 7.93 -13.34
CA GLY A 144 -0.06 9.15 -14.11
C GLY A 144 0.55 10.29 -13.28
N LYS A 145 1.19 9.96 -12.14
CA LYS A 145 1.80 10.97 -11.23
C LYS A 145 3.29 11.14 -11.48
N GLY A 146 4.13 10.29 -10.93
CA GLY A 146 5.58 10.31 -11.15
C GLY A 146 6.02 9.35 -12.25
N LEU A 147 7.27 9.46 -12.69
CA LEU A 147 7.85 8.61 -13.76
C LEU A 147 8.08 7.15 -13.37
N GLY A 148 7.84 6.78 -12.11
CA GLY A 148 8.28 5.52 -11.53
C GLY A 148 9.78 5.50 -11.22
N LEU A 149 10.20 4.59 -10.35
CA LEU A 149 11.57 4.57 -9.82
C LEU A 149 12.61 4.16 -10.86
N SER A 150 12.25 3.33 -11.85
CA SER A 150 13.21 2.86 -12.86
C SER A 150 13.70 3.99 -13.77
N LYS A 151 12.80 4.85 -14.26
CA LYS A 151 13.18 6.04 -15.05
C LYS A 151 13.85 7.09 -14.19
N THR A 152 13.39 7.26 -12.94
CA THR A 152 14.02 8.16 -11.97
C THR A 152 15.49 7.74 -11.73
N THR A 153 15.77 6.45 -11.62
CA THR A 153 17.13 5.92 -11.47
C THR A 153 18.01 6.27 -12.67
N THR A 154 17.49 6.18 -13.89
CA THR A 154 18.26 6.59 -15.09
C THR A 154 18.69 8.05 -14.99
N LEU A 155 17.78 8.95 -14.61
CA LEU A 155 18.11 10.36 -14.39
C LEU A 155 19.13 10.52 -13.25
N LEU A 156 18.93 9.86 -12.12
CA LEU A 156 19.83 9.99 -10.97
C LEU A 156 21.24 9.51 -11.31
N LYS A 157 21.39 8.42 -12.05
CA LYS A 157 22.71 7.92 -12.52
C LYS A 157 23.40 8.91 -13.48
N GLU A 158 22.62 9.69 -14.24
CA GLU A 158 23.17 10.73 -15.13
C GLU A 158 23.70 11.95 -14.35
N ILE A 159 22.95 12.40 -13.31
CA ILE A 159 23.24 13.66 -12.62
C ILE A 159 23.97 13.50 -11.29
N SER A 160 24.18 12.29 -10.80
CA SER A 160 24.89 11.99 -9.55
C SER A 160 26.31 11.48 -9.80
N THR A 161 27.15 11.67 -8.78
CA THR A 161 28.51 11.15 -8.74
C THR A 161 28.72 10.43 -7.41
N PRO A 162 29.06 9.15 -7.37
CA PRO A 162 29.13 8.39 -6.12
C PRO A 162 30.06 9.00 -5.05
N ALA A 163 31.10 9.73 -5.48
CA ALA A 163 32.05 10.35 -4.57
C ALA A 163 31.49 11.58 -3.84
N THR A 164 30.48 12.27 -4.39
CA THR A 164 29.94 13.54 -3.88
C THR A 164 28.45 13.53 -3.63
N SER A 165 27.72 12.55 -4.14
CA SER A 165 26.26 12.48 -4.01
C SER A 165 25.85 11.76 -2.74
N ILE A 166 24.76 12.23 -2.14
CA ILE A 166 24.16 11.77 -0.88
C ILE A 166 22.65 11.65 -1.09
N PHE A 167 22.08 10.46 -0.95
CA PHE A 167 20.64 10.23 -1.07
C PHE A 167 20.06 10.06 0.33
N ILE A 168 19.01 10.85 0.65
CA ILE A 168 18.33 10.85 1.96
C ILE A 168 16.81 10.81 1.75
N SER A 169 16.12 10.00 2.55
CA SER A 169 14.67 9.98 2.57
C SER A 169 14.12 10.55 3.88
N GLN A 170 13.02 11.31 3.75
CA GLN A 170 12.27 11.91 4.85
C GLN A 170 11.00 11.12 5.19
N GLY A 171 10.91 9.83 4.79
CA GLY A 171 9.83 8.92 5.15
C GLY A 171 8.67 8.86 4.16
N ASP A 172 7.68 8.05 4.52
CA ASP A 172 6.52 7.70 3.69
C ASP A 172 6.92 7.14 2.32
N MET A 173 7.90 6.23 2.35
CA MET A 173 8.45 5.64 1.13
C MET A 173 7.65 4.43 0.66
N TRP A 174 7.04 3.65 1.58
CA TRP A 174 6.60 2.29 1.26
C TRP A 174 5.12 2.17 0.89
N GLN A 175 4.21 2.73 1.68
CA GLN A 175 2.77 2.51 1.53
C GLN A 175 2.18 3.40 0.44
N GLY A 176 1.37 2.83 -0.47
CA GLY A 176 0.59 3.58 -1.47
C GLY A 176 0.33 2.84 -2.77
N SER A 177 1.33 2.27 -3.43
CA SER A 177 1.11 1.47 -4.65
C SER A 177 0.93 -0.02 -4.33
N VAL A 178 0.33 -0.74 -5.27
CA VAL A 178 0.09 -2.18 -5.13
C VAL A 178 1.39 -2.97 -5.07
N GLU A 179 2.41 -2.58 -5.84
CA GLU A 179 3.72 -3.25 -5.85
C GLU A 179 4.38 -3.18 -4.49
N SER A 180 4.45 -1.97 -3.93
CA SER A 180 5.05 -1.76 -2.62
C SER A 180 4.19 -2.34 -1.51
N GLY A 181 2.87 -2.19 -1.58
CA GLY A 181 1.95 -2.70 -0.57
C GLY A 181 1.96 -4.22 -0.45
N LEU A 182 1.91 -4.95 -1.56
CA LEU A 182 1.95 -6.41 -1.57
C LEU A 182 3.33 -6.99 -1.22
N THR A 183 4.39 -6.20 -1.41
CA THR A 183 5.75 -6.57 -0.97
C THR A 183 6.14 -5.97 0.38
N ARG A 184 5.20 -5.31 1.07
CA ARG A 184 5.42 -4.70 2.40
C ARG A 184 6.62 -3.74 2.44
N GLY A 185 6.80 -2.96 1.38
CA GLY A 185 7.89 -1.99 1.26
C GLY A 185 9.22 -2.55 0.74
N ASN A 186 9.39 -3.89 0.74
CA ASN A 186 10.68 -4.51 0.41
C ASN A 186 11.23 -4.09 -0.96
N ILE A 187 10.36 -3.97 -1.98
CA ILE A 187 10.75 -3.55 -3.33
C ILE A 187 11.37 -2.15 -3.35
N VAL A 188 10.82 -1.22 -2.55
CA VAL A 188 11.34 0.14 -2.42
C VAL A 188 12.64 0.17 -1.62
N THR A 189 12.71 -0.61 -0.54
CA THR A 189 13.92 -0.72 0.29
C THR A 189 15.10 -1.28 -0.52
N GLU A 190 14.88 -2.30 -1.38
CA GLU A 190 15.94 -2.80 -2.27
C GLU A 190 16.34 -1.78 -3.34
N TRP A 191 15.40 -1.01 -3.89
CA TRP A 191 15.74 0.10 -4.76
C TRP A 191 16.61 1.14 -4.03
N MET A 192 16.24 1.54 -2.81
CA MET A 192 17.04 2.47 -2.01
C MET A 192 18.44 1.93 -1.73
N ASN A 193 18.57 0.62 -1.47
CA ASN A 193 19.86 -0.05 -1.34
C ASN A 193 20.72 0.07 -2.62
N SER A 194 20.11 -0.11 -3.79
CA SER A 194 20.80 -0.02 -5.09
C SER A 194 21.27 1.41 -5.41
N MET A 195 20.60 2.41 -4.83
CA MET A 195 20.93 3.83 -5.00
C MET A 195 21.87 4.38 -3.92
N ASP A 196 22.37 3.56 -3.00
CA ASP A 196 23.29 3.95 -1.91
C ASP A 196 22.69 5.06 -1.01
N PHE A 197 21.39 4.93 -0.65
CA PHE A 197 20.82 5.82 0.37
C PHE A 197 21.59 5.73 1.68
N VAL A 198 21.84 6.88 2.30
CA VAL A 198 22.61 6.95 3.57
C VAL A 198 21.72 6.86 4.79
N SER A 199 20.43 7.17 4.64
CA SER A 199 19.41 7.03 5.69
C SER A 199 18.00 7.20 5.13
N MET A 200 17.05 6.67 5.90
CA MET A 200 15.62 6.94 5.76
C MET A 200 15.10 7.39 7.13
N THR A 201 14.38 8.50 7.18
CA THR A 201 13.61 8.87 8.37
C THR A 201 12.27 8.14 8.32
N VAL A 202 11.79 7.61 9.45
CA VAL A 202 10.48 6.97 9.51
C VAL A 202 9.37 8.01 9.38
N GLY A 203 8.38 7.73 8.51
CA GLY A 203 7.13 8.49 8.41
C GLY A 203 5.97 7.77 9.09
N ASN A 204 4.74 8.29 8.95
CA ASN A 204 3.56 7.66 9.53
C ASN A 204 3.12 6.41 8.78
N HIS A 205 3.27 6.39 7.47
CA HIS A 205 2.86 5.25 6.64
C HIS A 205 3.82 4.06 6.70
N GLU A 206 5.00 4.20 7.29
CA GLU A 206 5.84 3.05 7.63
C GLU A 206 5.21 2.18 8.72
N PHE A 207 4.30 2.71 9.53
CA PHE A 207 3.59 1.98 10.59
C PHE A 207 2.24 1.38 10.15
N ASP A 208 1.78 1.61 8.93
CA ASP A 208 0.45 1.18 8.48
C ASP A 208 0.23 -0.34 8.55
N TRP A 209 1.28 -1.11 8.37
CA TRP A 209 1.22 -2.58 8.48
C TRP A 209 1.59 -3.11 9.87
N GLY A 210 2.22 -2.28 10.72
CA GLY A 210 2.71 -2.61 12.05
C GLY A 210 4.22 -2.41 12.17
N GLN A 211 4.70 -2.34 13.43
CA GLN A 211 6.12 -2.11 13.73
C GLN A 211 7.02 -3.23 13.22
N GLU A 212 6.52 -4.46 13.13
CA GLU A 212 7.25 -5.63 12.61
C GLU A 212 7.72 -5.43 11.16
N TYR A 213 6.98 -4.65 10.36
CA TYR A 213 7.40 -4.35 8.98
C TYR A 213 8.43 -3.21 8.92
N VAL A 214 8.43 -2.30 9.89
CA VAL A 214 9.55 -1.34 10.05
C VAL A 214 10.83 -2.10 10.39
N VAL A 215 10.75 -3.07 11.30
CA VAL A 215 11.89 -3.92 11.68
C VAL A 215 12.41 -4.74 10.49
N SER A 216 11.52 -5.43 9.77
CA SER A 216 11.93 -6.28 8.65
C SER A 216 12.54 -5.49 7.49
N ASN A 217 12.02 -4.31 7.19
CA ASN A 217 12.64 -3.43 6.19
C ASN A 217 13.97 -2.83 6.68
N GLN A 218 14.10 -2.54 7.99
CA GLN A 218 15.39 -2.13 8.56
C GLN A 218 16.45 -3.25 8.45
N GLU A 219 16.05 -4.52 8.62
CA GLU A 219 16.95 -5.67 8.43
C GLU A 219 17.37 -5.87 6.97
N LEU A 220 16.49 -5.51 6.02
CA LEU A 220 16.76 -5.55 4.58
C LEU A 220 17.63 -4.38 4.11
N ALA A 221 17.52 -3.22 4.78
CA ALA A 221 18.18 -1.97 4.38
C ALA A 221 19.69 -2.00 4.65
N ASN A 222 20.47 -1.48 3.72
CA ASN A 222 21.92 -1.23 3.91
C ASN A 222 22.20 0.11 4.61
N PHE A 223 21.16 0.81 5.04
CA PHE A 223 21.19 2.12 5.70
C PHE A 223 20.31 2.11 6.95
N PRO A 224 20.55 2.97 7.94
CA PRO A 224 19.72 3.04 9.13
C PRO A 224 18.37 3.74 8.84
N THR A 225 17.32 3.23 9.46
CA THR A 225 16.05 3.95 9.62
C THR A 225 16.11 4.79 10.88
N LEU A 226 15.79 6.08 10.76
CA LEU A 226 15.96 7.08 11.80
C LEU A 226 14.62 7.49 12.41
N GLY A 227 14.62 7.68 13.76
CA GLY A 227 13.45 8.13 14.49
C GLY A 227 13.81 8.44 15.95
N ILE A 228 14.42 9.62 16.21
CA ILE A 228 14.93 10.02 17.54
C ILE A 228 13.83 10.11 18.59
N ASN A 229 12.61 10.43 18.18
CA ASN A 229 11.47 10.74 19.04
C ASN A 229 10.39 9.64 19.10
N VAL A 230 10.66 8.46 18.54
CA VAL A 230 9.77 7.29 18.66
C VAL A 230 10.13 6.53 19.93
N LEU A 231 9.23 6.53 20.92
CA LEU A 231 9.50 6.09 22.28
C LEU A 231 8.55 4.97 22.70
N TYR A 232 9.06 3.98 23.44
CA TYR A 232 8.20 3.02 24.14
C TYR A 232 7.39 3.72 25.23
N ARG A 233 6.07 3.53 25.26
CA ARG A 233 5.19 4.08 26.32
C ARG A 233 5.52 3.54 27.70
N SER A 234 6.08 2.33 27.77
CA SER A 234 6.42 1.66 29.04
C SER A 234 7.51 2.33 29.84
N ASN A 235 8.47 3.01 29.18
CA ASN A 235 9.65 3.54 29.84
C ASN A 235 10.17 4.86 29.26
N ASN A 236 9.50 5.42 28.26
CA ASN A 236 9.89 6.64 27.52
C ASN A 236 11.30 6.57 26.92
N GLN A 237 11.84 5.37 26.68
CA GLN A 237 13.08 5.21 25.94
C GLN A 237 12.79 5.07 24.46
N ARG A 238 13.72 5.56 23.62
CA ARG A 238 13.62 5.37 22.17
C ARG A 238 13.52 3.88 21.84
N VAL A 239 12.70 3.56 20.84
CA VAL A 239 12.59 2.18 20.34
C VAL A 239 13.95 1.69 19.84
N ASN A 240 14.24 0.42 20.03
CA ASN A 240 15.55 -0.15 19.76
C ASN A 240 15.82 -0.42 18.27
N TYR A 241 14.80 -0.47 17.45
CA TYR A 241 14.88 -0.72 16.01
C TYR A 241 15.06 0.54 15.16
N LEU A 242 15.00 1.74 15.75
CA LEU A 242 15.29 3.01 15.08
C LEU A 242 16.53 3.67 15.66
N SER A 243 17.35 4.28 14.81
CA SER A 243 18.50 5.07 15.23
C SER A 243 18.13 6.55 15.44
N PRO A 244 18.76 7.29 16.38
CA PRO A 244 18.49 8.72 16.53
C PRO A 244 19.07 9.53 15.37
N SER A 245 20.20 9.08 14.86
CA SER A 245 21.00 9.74 13.83
C SER A 245 21.94 8.75 13.17
N THR A 246 22.57 9.19 12.09
CA THR A 246 23.71 8.50 11.47
C THR A 246 24.81 9.47 11.12
N THR A 247 26.03 8.97 10.95
CA THR A 247 27.17 9.74 10.44
C THR A 247 27.87 8.96 9.35
N PHE A 248 28.34 9.65 8.33
CA PHE A 248 29.15 9.09 7.25
C PHE A 248 30.14 10.13 6.73
N THR A 249 31.11 9.69 5.98
CA THR A 249 32.08 10.57 5.33
C THR A 249 31.89 10.53 3.82
N ARG A 250 31.75 11.70 3.20
CA ARG A 250 31.66 11.83 1.74
C ARG A 250 32.70 12.87 1.28
N ASN A 251 33.57 12.49 0.37
CA ASN A 251 34.65 13.32 -0.16
C ASN A 251 35.49 14.04 0.94
N GLY A 252 35.71 13.39 2.06
CA GLY A 252 36.46 13.92 3.20
C GLY A 252 35.68 14.80 4.20
N ALA A 253 34.43 15.16 3.90
CA ALA A 253 33.52 15.81 4.83
C ALA A 253 32.76 14.79 5.67
N LYS A 254 32.67 14.99 6.98
CA LYS A 254 31.86 14.18 7.89
C LYS A 254 30.49 14.83 8.07
N ILE A 255 29.44 14.12 7.67
CA ILE A 255 28.06 14.58 7.68
C ILE A 255 27.30 13.83 8.77
N GLY A 256 26.45 14.54 9.53
CA GLY A 256 25.50 13.96 10.45
C GLY A 256 24.08 14.13 9.93
N VAL A 257 23.22 13.10 10.07
CA VAL A 257 21.79 13.17 9.79
C VAL A 257 21.03 12.75 11.04
N ILE A 258 20.14 13.63 11.51
CA ILE A 258 19.23 13.35 12.64
C ILE A 258 17.85 13.11 12.03
N GLY A 259 17.17 12.00 12.40
CA GLY A 259 15.84 11.69 11.90
C GLY A 259 14.75 11.80 12.96
N ALA A 260 13.60 12.37 12.61
CA ALA A 260 12.44 12.47 13.50
C ALA A 260 11.13 12.34 12.71
N ILE A 261 10.06 11.95 13.41
CA ILE A 261 8.69 12.02 12.90
C ILE A 261 7.96 13.19 13.59
N GLY A 262 7.22 13.99 12.84
CA GLY A 262 6.43 15.11 13.34
C GLY A 262 5.15 14.68 14.04
N ASN A 263 4.18 15.58 14.12
CA ASN A 263 2.90 15.35 14.78
C ASN A 263 1.93 14.54 13.90
N CYS A 264 2.36 13.35 13.47
CA CYS A 264 1.64 12.49 12.52
C CYS A 264 0.81 11.37 13.20
N TYR A 265 0.74 11.34 14.55
CA TYR A 265 0.10 10.24 15.29
C TYR A 265 -1.36 10.02 14.90
N SER A 266 -2.11 11.09 14.57
CA SER A 266 -3.52 10.99 14.15
C SER A 266 -3.72 10.31 12.79
N SER A 267 -2.67 10.21 11.99
CA SER A 267 -2.68 9.58 10.66
C SER A 267 -2.31 8.09 10.69
N ILE A 268 -1.99 7.55 11.88
CA ILE A 268 -1.61 6.15 12.08
C ILE A 268 -2.73 5.41 12.80
N SER A 269 -3.04 4.19 12.37
CA SER A 269 -3.95 3.31 13.12
C SER A 269 -3.36 3.03 14.52
N ARG A 270 -4.12 3.38 15.57
CA ARG A 270 -3.63 3.33 16.96
C ARG A 270 -3.27 1.93 17.41
N SER A 271 -3.96 0.93 16.90
CA SER A 271 -3.67 -0.48 17.19
C SER A 271 -2.28 -0.91 16.72
N LYS A 272 -1.76 -0.29 15.64
CA LYS A 272 -0.42 -0.60 15.09
C LYS A 272 0.73 0.01 15.91
N VAL A 273 0.44 1.04 16.72
CA VAL A 273 1.41 1.81 17.51
C VAL A 273 1.00 1.92 18.99
N ALA A 274 0.26 0.92 19.49
CA ALA A 274 -0.34 0.97 20.83
C ALA A 274 0.68 1.10 21.96
N ASP A 275 1.86 0.52 21.83
CA ASP A 275 2.93 0.47 22.80
C ASP A 275 4.00 1.55 22.64
N ILE A 276 3.91 2.37 21.57
CA ILE A 276 4.83 3.48 21.29
C ILE A 276 4.12 4.84 21.31
N SER A 277 4.91 5.88 21.40
CA SER A 277 4.50 7.29 21.35
C SER A 277 5.52 8.11 20.58
N PHE A 278 5.10 9.24 20.06
CA PHE A 278 5.95 10.19 19.34
C PHE A 278 6.09 11.45 20.19
N ALA A 279 7.33 11.78 20.59
CA ALA A 279 7.58 13.04 21.29
C ALA A 279 7.52 14.20 20.30
N THR A 280 6.75 15.23 20.61
CA THR A 280 6.54 16.42 19.76
C THR A 280 6.89 17.71 20.50
N GLY A 281 6.83 18.85 19.80
CA GLY A 281 7.05 20.18 20.35
C GLY A 281 8.38 20.30 21.07
N TYR A 282 8.38 20.98 22.23
CA TYR A 282 9.60 21.25 23.00
C TYR A 282 10.42 20.01 23.38
N THR A 283 9.76 18.86 23.59
CA THR A 283 10.47 17.60 23.88
C THR A 283 11.27 17.14 22.67
N LEU A 284 10.69 17.18 21.48
CA LEU A 284 11.38 16.87 20.22
C LEU A 284 12.55 17.84 19.99
N THR A 285 12.32 19.14 20.11
CA THR A 285 13.36 20.16 19.98
C THR A 285 14.57 19.87 20.87
N ASN A 286 14.35 19.51 22.12
CA ASN A 286 15.44 19.18 23.03
C ASN A 286 16.20 17.91 22.67
N LEU A 287 15.51 16.87 22.18
CA LEU A 287 16.16 15.66 21.67
C LEU A 287 17.08 15.99 20.49
N VAL A 288 16.60 16.78 19.54
CA VAL A 288 17.36 17.19 18.35
C VAL A 288 18.55 18.05 18.74
N LYS A 289 18.39 19.02 19.67
CA LYS A 289 19.49 19.87 20.17
C LYS A 289 20.58 19.05 20.85
N ALA A 290 20.20 18.10 21.70
CA ALA A 290 21.16 17.24 22.40
C ALA A 290 21.96 16.40 21.40
N GLU A 291 21.29 15.80 20.42
CA GLU A 291 21.92 14.96 19.40
C GLU A 291 22.79 15.78 18.45
N ALA A 292 22.32 16.94 17.98
CA ALA A 292 23.13 17.85 17.18
C ALA A 292 24.41 18.29 17.91
N THR A 293 24.29 18.57 19.21
CA THR A 293 25.43 18.90 20.04
C THR A 293 26.43 17.73 20.13
N ARG A 294 25.94 16.50 20.29
CA ARG A 294 26.78 15.29 20.28
C ARG A 294 27.48 15.11 18.92
N LEU A 295 26.74 15.22 17.83
CA LEU A 295 27.27 15.11 16.46
C LEU A 295 28.35 16.16 16.18
N ARG A 296 28.16 17.39 16.64
CA ARG A 296 29.13 18.48 16.48
C ARG A 296 30.39 18.25 17.34
N ASN A 297 30.18 17.95 18.62
CA ASN A 297 31.27 17.99 19.64
C ASN A 297 32.00 16.65 19.77
N GLU A 298 31.32 15.53 19.69
CA GLU A 298 31.89 14.18 19.86
C GLU A 298 32.25 13.56 18.52
N GLU A 299 31.31 13.55 17.58
CA GLU A 299 31.50 12.96 16.25
C GLU A 299 32.29 13.87 15.29
N LYS A 300 32.41 15.17 15.60
CA LYS A 300 33.09 16.15 14.76
C LYS A 300 32.49 16.27 13.35
N CYS A 301 31.17 16.25 13.24
CA CYS A 301 30.50 16.48 11.99
C CYS A 301 30.71 17.89 11.47
N ASP A 302 31.06 18.03 10.19
CA ASP A 302 31.24 19.30 9.50
C ASP A 302 29.91 19.95 9.15
N PHE A 303 28.87 19.12 8.88
CA PHE A 303 27.54 19.53 8.46
C PHE A 303 26.49 18.61 9.09
N ILE A 304 25.38 19.17 9.59
CA ILE A 304 24.30 18.43 10.22
C ILE A 304 22.99 18.69 9.48
N ILE A 305 22.37 17.62 9.01
CA ILE A 305 21.07 17.61 8.36
C ILE A 305 20.04 17.15 9.38
N TYR A 306 18.95 17.90 9.50
CA TYR A 306 17.75 17.46 10.20
C TYR A 306 16.72 16.95 9.18
N SER A 307 16.46 15.66 9.20
CA SER A 307 15.49 14.98 8.34
C SER A 307 14.25 14.69 9.17
N ILE A 308 13.16 15.40 8.92
CA ILE A 308 11.91 15.22 9.66
C ILE A 308 10.77 14.84 8.74
N HIS A 309 10.05 13.77 9.11
CA HIS A 309 8.75 13.49 8.50
C HIS A 309 7.68 14.33 9.21
N GLY A 310 7.51 15.54 8.78
CA GLY A 310 6.71 16.63 9.32
C GLY A 310 7.11 17.93 8.64
N CYS A 311 6.51 19.03 8.97
CA CYS A 311 6.88 20.30 8.36
C CYS A 311 6.76 21.52 9.31
N ASN A 312 7.44 22.58 8.93
CA ASN A 312 7.42 23.86 9.66
C ASN A 312 6.01 24.48 9.74
N THR A 313 5.19 24.33 8.70
CA THR A 313 3.84 24.89 8.67
C THR A 313 2.89 24.23 9.65
N ASP A 314 3.16 22.98 10.05
CA ASP A 314 2.38 22.24 11.03
C ASP A 314 2.88 22.43 12.48
N GLY A 315 3.91 23.28 12.66
CA GLY A 315 4.48 23.56 13.96
C GLY A 315 5.39 22.44 14.50
N ASP A 316 5.87 21.57 13.63
CA ASP A 316 6.78 20.46 13.99
C ASP A 316 8.23 20.92 14.15
N TYR A 317 8.55 22.09 13.66
CA TYR A 317 9.89 22.66 13.73
C TYR A 317 9.94 23.86 14.67
N ASP A 318 11.04 23.94 15.46
CA ASP A 318 11.35 25.07 16.34
C ASP A 318 12.55 25.84 15.76
N THR A 319 12.33 27.10 15.42
CA THR A 319 13.36 28.00 14.85
C THR A 319 14.58 28.17 15.74
N GLU A 320 14.54 27.76 17.01
CA GLU A 320 15.73 27.71 17.87
C GLU A 320 16.79 26.75 17.31
N LEU A 321 16.40 25.73 16.56
CA LEU A 321 17.33 24.78 15.94
C LEU A 321 18.25 25.45 14.92
N SER A 322 17.73 26.38 14.11
CA SER A 322 18.49 27.14 13.11
C SER A 322 19.19 28.36 13.74
N THR A 323 18.47 29.17 14.51
CA THR A 323 19.02 30.37 15.13
C THR A 323 20.14 30.06 16.14
N GLY A 324 20.03 28.90 16.83
CA GLY A 324 21.08 28.36 17.71
C GLY A 324 22.16 27.59 16.99
N LYS A 325 22.11 27.45 15.66
CA LYS A 325 23.09 26.74 14.81
C LYS A 325 23.27 25.28 15.18
N TYR A 326 22.20 24.62 15.58
CA TYR A 326 22.21 23.18 15.85
C TYR A 326 22.19 22.37 14.56
N VAL A 327 21.40 22.82 13.59
CA VAL A 327 21.24 22.18 12.28
C VAL A 327 21.59 23.15 11.15
N ASP A 328 22.04 22.63 10.02
CA ASP A 328 22.54 23.40 8.87
C ASP A 328 21.63 23.28 7.63
N LEU A 329 20.77 22.27 7.58
CA LEU A 329 19.77 22.00 6.54
C LEU A 329 18.63 21.22 7.15
N VAL A 330 17.39 21.51 6.77
CA VAL A 330 16.18 20.78 7.16
C VAL A 330 15.55 20.17 5.91
N LEU A 331 15.34 18.85 5.96
CA LEU A 331 14.62 18.10 4.94
C LEU A 331 13.30 17.63 5.54
N GLU A 332 12.17 17.90 4.85
CA GLU A 332 10.82 17.75 5.37
C GLU A 332 9.97 16.81 4.51
N GLY A 333 8.83 16.32 5.05
CA GLY A 333 7.88 15.45 4.39
C GLY A 333 6.46 15.63 4.93
N HIS A 334 5.57 14.64 4.74
CA HIS A 334 4.23 14.50 5.29
C HIS A 334 3.14 15.35 4.61
N THR A 335 3.38 16.62 4.35
CA THR A 335 2.31 17.52 3.84
C THR A 335 2.15 17.50 2.33
N HIS A 336 2.96 16.70 1.62
CA HIS A 336 2.95 16.61 0.15
C HIS A 336 3.14 17.97 -0.53
N SER A 337 3.83 18.89 0.16
CA SER A 337 4.07 20.24 -0.33
C SER A 337 5.40 20.32 -1.08
N LYS A 338 5.51 21.25 -2.00
CA LYS A 338 6.73 21.47 -2.77
C LYS A 338 7.30 22.85 -2.47
N TYR A 339 8.40 22.90 -1.75
CA TYR A 339 9.11 24.16 -1.45
C TYR A 339 10.58 23.95 -1.15
N ALA A 340 11.32 25.06 -1.24
CA ALA A 340 12.68 25.20 -0.76
C ALA A 340 12.85 26.65 -0.27
N GLU A 341 12.74 26.88 1.02
CA GLU A 341 12.62 28.19 1.64
C GLU A 341 13.64 28.36 2.77
N LEU A 342 14.11 29.60 2.97
CA LEU A 342 14.97 29.94 4.10
C LEU A 342 14.12 30.35 5.29
N ASP A 343 14.45 29.82 6.46
CA ASP A 343 13.89 30.29 7.72
C ASP A 343 14.57 31.55 8.25
N ALA A 344 14.11 32.05 9.40
CA ALA A 344 14.68 33.25 10.04
C ALA A 344 16.13 33.08 10.49
N GLY A 345 16.61 31.85 10.68
CA GLY A 345 18.00 31.51 11.01
C GLY A 345 18.91 31.39 9.80
N GLY A 346 18.33 31.45 8.58
CA GLY A 346 19.05 31.31 7.32
C GLY A 346 19.32 29.85 6.92
N VAL A 347 18.53 28.91 7.45
CA VAL A 347 18.60 27.50 7.12
C VAL A 347 17.51 27.16 6.10
N TYR A 348 17.85 26.39 5.05
CA TYR A 348 16.88 25.91 4.08
C TYR A 348 16.01 24.82 4.66
N HIS A 349 14.70 24.96 4.39
CA HIS A 349 13.67 23.94 4.56
C HIS A 349 13.27 23.45 3.17
N VAL A 350 13.32 22.14 2.94
CA VAL A 350 13.09 21.55 1.61
C VAL A 350 12.13 20.38 1.72
N GLN A 351 11.04 20.42 0.95
CA GLN A 351 10.08 19.33 0.78
C GLN A 351 9.79 19.10 -0.70
N SER A 352 9.74 17.83 -1.12
CA SER A 352 9.81 17.42 -2.54
C SER A 352 8.47 17.04 -3.17
N ASN A 353 7.31 17.51 -2.66
CA ASN A 353 6.00 17.03 -3.09
C ASN A 353 5.76 15.57 -2.62
N ALA A 354 5.06 14.75 -3.42
CA ALA A 354 4.79 13.34 -3.11
C ALA A 354 4.78 12.47 -4.39
N TYR A 355 4.58 11.16 -4.24
CA TYR A 355 4.38 10.19 -5.31
C TYR A 355 5.49 10.17 -6.37
N ASN A 356 6.71 10.47 -5.97
CA ASN A 356 7.85 10.60 -6.89
C ASN A 356 7.60 11.59 -8.06
N GLU A 357 6.78 12.63 -7.82
CA GLU A 357 6.55 13.70 -8.82
C GLU A 357 7.68 14.71 -8.88
N ASN A 358 8.53 14.76 -7.87
CA ASN A 358 9.64 15.68 -7.74
C ASN A 358 10.70 15.17 -6.78
N PHE A 359 11.95 15.60 -6.97
CA PHE A 359 12.97 15.61 -5.92
C PHE A 359 13.76 16.90 -5.98
N TYR A 360 14.48 17.22 -4.91
CA TYR A 360 15.43 18.32 -4.89
C TYR A 360 16.86 17.81 -4.85
N ARG A 361 17.74 18.50 -5.59
CA ARG A 361 19.18 18.45 -5.45
C ARG A 361 19.64 19.69 -4.73
N ILE A 362 20.33 19.56 -3.59
CA ILE A 362 20.87 20.62 -2.76
C ILE A 362 22.38 20.51 -2.78
N THR A 363 23.06 21.47 -3.40
CA THR A 363 24.52 21.52 -3.42
C THR A 363 25.03 22.27 -2.20
N VAL A 364 25.95 21.66 -1.45
CA VAL A 364 26.57 22.21 -0.27
C VAL A 364 28.08 22.33 -0.48
N ASP A 365 28.60 23.55 -0.42
CA ASP A 365 30.03 23.85 -0.51
C ASP A 365 30.60 24.01 0.90
N LEU A 366 31.53 23.13 1.29
CA LEU A 366 32.14 23.11 2.62
C LEU A 366 33.62 23.54 2.53
N ASN A 367 34.02 24.45 3.41
CA ASN A 367 35.42 24.74 3.68
C ASN A 367 35.81 24.05 4.98
N LEU A 368 36.47 22.89 4.87
CA LEU A 368 36.80 22.01 6.00
C LEU A 368 37.95 22.58 6.86
N ALA A 369 38.72 23.53 6.33
CA ALA A 369 39.81 24.19 7.13
C ALA A 369 39.26 25.24 8.08
N ASN A 370 38.18 25.91 7.70
CA ASN A 370 37.57 27.01 8.47
C ASN A 370 36.26 26.61 9.14
N SER A 371 35.78 25.38 8.92
CA SER A 371 34.48 24.88 9.37
C SER A 371 33.33 25.81 8.96
N THR A 372 33.35 26.24 7.71
CA THR A 372 32.27 27.08 7.09
C THR A 372 31.65 26.36 5.91
N TYR A 373 30.40 26.69 5.64
CA TYR A 373 29.67 26.12 4.53
C TYR A 373 28.75 27.15 3.84
N THR A 374 28.34 26.82 2.62
CA THR A 374 27.30 27.52 1.87
C THR A 374 26.34 26.47 1.33
N VAL A 375 25.05 26.60 1.62
CA VAL A 375 23.98 25.82 0.99
C VAL A 375 23.50 26.63 -0.22
N ASN A 376 23.71 26.10 -1.42
CA ASN A 376 23.26 26.75 -2.65
C ASN A 376 21.74 26.60 -2.80
N THR A 377 21.10 27.47 -3.58
CA THR A 377 19.66 27.38 -3.84
C THR A 377 19.29 25.99 -4.36
N PRO A 378 18.39 25.26 -3.67
CA PRO A 378 18.00 23.93 -4.07
C PRO A 378 17.39 23.90 -5.48
N VAL A 379 17.75 22.90 -6.28
CA VAL A 379 17.26 22.71 -7.64
C VAL A 379 16.21 21.61 -7.66
N SER A 380 15.01 21.96 -8.14
CA SER A 380 13.88 21.03 -8.27
C SER A 380 13.93 20.27 -9.59
N TYR A 381 13.72 18.97 -9.55
CA TYR A 381 13.58 18.09 -10.70
C TYR A 381 12.13 17.62 -10.83
N ASN A 382 11.46 18.05 -11.90
CA ASN A 382 10.08 17.64 -12.18
C ASN A 382 10.05 16.23 -12.78
N LEU A 383 9.44 15.29 -12.07
CA LEU A 383 9.25 13.88 -12.48
C LEU A 383 7.79 13.54 -12.80
N SER A 384 6.88 14.53 -12.84
CA SER A 384 5.48 14.25 -13.19
C SER A 384 5.40 13.58 -14.57
N SER A 385 4.70 12.46 -14.67
CA SER A 385 4.61 11.65 -15.88
C SER A 385 4.08 12.41 -17.09
N SER A 386 3.22 13.42 -16.86
CA SER A 386 2.61 14.24 -17.92
C SER A 386 3.49 15.39 -18.40
N THR A 387 4.30 15.99 -17.52
CA THR A 387 5.02 17.26 -17.79
C THR A 387 6.54 17.16 -17.68
N SER A 388 7.07 16.05 -17.18
CA SER A 388 8.51 15.86 -17.01
C SER A 388 9.25 15.90 -18.34
N PRO A 389 10.40 16.59 -18.43
CA PRO A 389 11.29 16.49 -19.58
C PRO A 389 11.94 15.10 -19.70
N TYR A 390 11.93 14.29 -18.63
CA TYR A 390 12.58 12.98 -18.54
C TYR A 390 11.61 11.80 -18.83
N ARG A 391 10.35 12.05 -19.21
CA ARG A 391 9.32 11.01 -19.45
C ARG A 391 9.72 9.97 -20.50
N ASN A 392 10.61 10.33 -21.42
CA ASN A 392 11.09 9.44 -22.48
C ASN A 392 12.40 8.71 -22.12
N TYR A 393 12.88 8.85 -20.89
CA TYR A 393 14.05 8.11 -20.44
C TYR A 393 13.76 6.60 -20.49
N ALA A 394 14.78 5.83 -20.85
CA ALA A 394 14.70 4.38 -20.73
C ALA A 394 14.65 3.98 -19.26
N GLU A 395 14.01 2.85 -18.99
CA GLU A 395 14.04 2.24 -17.66
C GLU A 395 15.45 1.74 -17.33
N ASP A 396 15.89 1.96 -16.11
CA ASP A 396 17.17 1.41 -15.62
C ASP A 396 17.06 -0.10 -15.45
N ALA A 397 17.97 -0.82 -16.07
CA ALA A 397 17.93 -2.28 -16.14
C ALA A 397 18.15 -2.95 -14.77
N GLU A 398 19.00 -2.38 -13.91
CA GLU A 398 19.26 -2.89 -12.56
C GLU A 398 18.03 -2.71 -11.66
N THR A 399 17.43 -1.53 -11.68
CA THR A 399 16.17 -1.26 -10.98
C THR A 399 15.05 -2.17 -11.46
N LYS A 400 14.95 -2.36 -12.78
CA LYS A 400 13.96 -3.29 -13.35
C LYS A 400 14.17 -4.72 -12.87
N ALA A 401 15.41 -5.19 -12.77
CA ALA A 401 15.70 -6.53 -12.27
C ALA A 401 15.30 -6.70 -10.79
N ILE A 402 15.41 -5.63 -9.98
CA ILE A 402 14.88 -5.62 -8.61
C ILE A 402 13.35 -5.81 -8.64
N PHE A 403 12.65 -5.07 -9.50
CA PHE A 403 11.17 -5.17 -9.60
C PHE A 403 10.72 -6.56 -10.10
N ASP A 404 11.41 -7.12 -11.09
CA ASP A 404 11.11 -8.44 -11.64
C ASP A 404 11.28 -9.56 -10.58
N LYS A 405 12.16 -9.39 -9.59
CA LYS A 405 12.31 -10.30 -8.44
C LYS A 405 11.01 -10.42 -7.62
N TYR A 406 10.26 -9.33 -7.48
CA TYR A 406 9.03 -9.28 -6.71
C TYR A 406 7.75 -9.50 -7.54
N LYS A 407 7.87 -9.56 -8.85
CA LYS A 407 6.74 -9.58 -9.78
C LYS A 407 5.67 -10.61 -9.46
N ASN A 408 6.06 -11.80 -9.05
CA ASN A 408 5.14 -12.89 -8.69
C ASN A 408 4.21 -12.53 -7.51
N GLN A 409 4.56 -11.52 -6.69
CA GLN A 409 3.76 -11.12 -5.53
C GLN A 409 2.66 -10.13 -5.90
N TYR A 410 2.80 -9.38 -7.00
CA TYR A 410 1.87 -8.31 -7.33
C TYR A 410 1.30 -8.38 -8.77
N GLN A 411 1.84 -9.20 -9.67
CA GLN A 411 1.42 -9.21 -11.07
C GLN A 411 -0.07 -9.52 -11.24
N PHE A 412 -0.64 -10.41 -10.44
CA PHE A 412 -2.07 -10.76 -10.48
C PHE A 412 -2.98 -9.55 -10.27
N ALA A 413 -2.48 -8.52 -9.60
CA ALA A 413 -3.26 -7.31 -9.33
C ALA A 413 -3.54 -6.47 -10.59
N TYR A 414 -2.90 -6.77 -11.69
CA TYR A 414 -3.11 -6.13 -12.99
C TYR A 414 -4.03 -6.93 -13.92
N ASP A 415 -4.45 -8.12 -13.51
CA ASP A 415 -5.47 -8.85 -14.24
C ASP A 415 -6.82 -8.15 -14.09
N VAL A 416 -7.62 -8.13 -15.17
CA VAL A 416 -8.94 -7.51 -15.16
C VAL A 416 -9.84 -8.29 -14.21
N SER A 417 -10.33 -7.61 -13.18
CA SER A 417 -11.29 -8.16 -12.22
C SER A 417 -12.73 -8.04 -12.71
N GLY A 418 -13.06 -6.98 -13.44
CA GLY A 418 -14.39 -6.71 -13.92
C GLY A 418 -14.45 -5.36 -14.67
N TYR A 419 -15.65 -4.79 -14.78
CA TYR A 419 -15.89 -3.59 -15.58
C TYR A 419 -16.66 -2.52 -14.81
N ASN A 420 -16.30 -1.27 -15.03
CA ASN A 420 -17.01 -0.10 -14.51
C ASN A 420 -17.73 0.60 -15.69
N ASP A 421 -19.06 0.60 -15.68
CA ASP A 421 -19.91 1.08 -16.76
C ASP A 421 -19.94 2.60 -16.95
N THR A 422 -19.48 3.34 -15.94
CA THR A 422 -19.44 4.81 -15.97
C THR A 422 -18.35 5.34 -15.05
N ASN A 423 -17.93 6.58 -15.25
CA ASN A 423 -16.98 7.23 -14.34
C ASN A 423 -17.63 7.45 -12.95
N ARG A 424 -17.08 6.85 -11.89
CA ARG A 424 -17.58 6.92 -10.51
C ARG A 424 -16.68 7.73 -9.63
N TYR A 425 -17.25 8.75 -9.00
CA TYR A 425 -16.50 9.63 -8.10
C TYR A 425 -16.25 8.99 -6.73
N ALA A 426 -15.24 9.50 -6.04
CA ALA A 426 -14.85 9.00 -4.71
C ALA A 426 -16.01 8.93 -3.70
N SER A 427 -16.99 9.83 -3.75
CA SER A 427 -18.17 9.80 -2.88
C SER A 427 -19.07 8.59 -3.15
N GLU A 428 -19.23 8.20 -4.42
CA GLU A 428 -20.01 7.03 -4.81
C GLU A 428 -19.30 5.75 -4.39
N LEU A 429 -17.97 5.68 -4.64
CA LEU A 429 -17.14 4.55 -4.25
C LEU A 429 -17.16 4.33 -2.72
N LYS A 430 -17.05 5.39 -1.94
CA LYS A 430 -17.13 5.34 -0.46
C LYS A 430 -18.49 4.86 0.01
N GLN A 431 -19.58 5.29 -0.64
CA GLN A 431 -20.91 4.81 -0.31
C GLN A 431 -21.06 3.32 -0.66
N THR A 432 -20.57 2.89 -1.83
CA THR A 432 -20.55 1.46 -2.18
C THR A 432 -19.78 0.63 -1.16
N VAL A 433 -18.62 1.10 -0.70
CA VAL A 433 -17.85 0.41 0.36
C VAL A 433 -18.66 0.32 1.66
N ALA A 434 -19.39 1.37 2.06
CA ALA A 434 -20.26 1.31 3.23
C ALA A 434 -21.41 0.31 3.06
N ASP A 435 -22.01 0.26 1.87
CA ASP A 435 -23.05 -0.73 1.53
C ASP A 435 -22.49 -2.15 1.62
N LEU A 436 -21.30 -2.39 1.09
CA LEU A 436 -20.61 -3.68 1.13
C LEU A 436 -20.22 -4.08 2.55
N TYR A 437 -19.79 -3.15 3.41
CA TYR A 437 -19.55 -3.45 4.83
C TYR A 437 -20.81 -4.04 5.48
N TYR A 438 -21.97 -3.41 5.22
CA TYR A 438 -23.23 -3.92 5.75
C TYR A 438 -23.62 -5.27 5.14
N GLU A 439 -23.58 -5.41 3.82
CA GLU A 439 -24.07 -6.60 3.10
C GLU A 439 -23.27 -7.86 3.45
N TYR A 440 -21.95 -7.78 3.32
CA TYR A 440 -21.06 -8.91 3.64
C TYR A 440 -21.04 -9.20 5.14
N GLY A 441 -21.07 -8.18 5.99
CA GLY A 441 -21.19 -8.35 7.42
C GLY A 441 -22.52 -8.98 7.83
N ASN A 442 -23.63 -8.55 7.22
CA ASN A 442 -24.95 -9.12 7.47
C ASN A 442 -25.06 -10.56 6.96
N THR A 443 -24.47 -10.88 5.83
CA THR A 443 -24.38 -12.25 5.32
C THR A 443 -23.59 -13.14 6.28
N THR A 444 -22.51 -12.64 6.86
CA THR A 444 -21.61 -13.39 7.73
C THR A 444 -22.17 -13.54 9.15
N TRP A 445 -22.72 -12.47 9.72
CA TRP A 445 -23.08 -12.38 11.14
C TRP A 445 -24.56 -12.06 11.40
N GLY A 446 -25.34 -11.70 10.38
CA GLY A 446 -26.72 -11.25 10.54
C GLY A 446 -27.67 -12.31 11.11
N SER A 447 -27.34 -13.60 11.00
CA SER A 447 -28.09 -14.67 11.66
C SER A 447 -27.92 -14.72 13.20
N GLN A 448 -26.84 -14.12 13.71
CA GLN A 448 -26.49 -14.12 15.14
C GLN A 448 -26.67 -12.74 15.77
N TYR A 449 -26.50 -11.68 15.00
CA TYR A 449 -26.51 -10.30 15.47
C TYR A 449 -27.44 -9.43 14.64
N ASN A 450 -28.31 -8.67 15.30
CA ASN A 450 -29.18 -7.71 14.63
C ASN A 450 -28.37 -6.45 14.30
N LEU A 451 -27.72 -6.44 13.11
CA LEU A 451 -26.90 -5.33 12.66
C LEU A 451 -27.74 -4.09 12.37
N ILE A 452 -27.36 -2.95 12.92
CA ILE A 452 -28.06 -1.66 12.67
C ILE A 452 -27.49 -0.92 11.48
N LEU A 453 -26.17 -1.03 11.24
CA LEU A 453 -25.50 -0.37 10.11
C LEU A 453 -24.17 -1.05 9.73
N GLY A 454 -23.71 -0.77 8.52
CA GLY A 454 -22.33 -0.92 8.06
C GLY A 454 -21.76 0.44 7.65
N GLY A 455 -20.44 0.61 7.73
CA GLY A 455 -19.77 1.83 7.31
C GLY A 455 -18.81 2.39 8.35
N GLY A 456 -18.32 3.61 8.13
CA GLY A 456 -17.32 4.23 8.99
C GLY A 456 -16.64 5.42 8.33
N TYR A 457 -15.46 5.77 8.81
CA TYR A 457 -14.58 6.71 8.14
C TYR A 457 -13.93 6.01 6.95
N ILE A 458 -14.43 6.26 5.74
CA ILE A 458 -13.95 5.61 4.53
C ILE A 458 -13.03 6.57 3.78
N SER A 459 -11.73 6.30 3.83
CA SER A 459 -10.71 7.06 3.10
C SER A 459 -10.56 6.54 1.67
N CYS A 460 -10.55 7.45 0.70
CA CYS A 460 -10.26 7.17 -0.70
C CYS A 460 -9.20 8.14 -1.19
N ARG A 461 -8.09 7.62 -1.72
CA ARG A 461 -6.92 8.42 -2.15
C ARG A 461 -7.07 9.01 -3.55
N GLY A 462 -7.95 8.47 -4.38
CA GLY A 462 -8.23 8.95 -5.74
C GLY A 462 -9.49 9.80 -5.82
N SER A 463 -9.66 10.49 -6.94
CA SER A 463 -10.85 11.30 -7.21
C SER A 463 -12.01 10.48 -7.81
N ASN A 464 -11.70 9.45 -8.59
CA ASN A 464 -12.67 8.64 -9.33
C ASN A 464 -12.08 7.31 -9.80
N LEU A 465 -12.97 6.36 -10.06
CA LEU A 465 -12.72 5.16 -10.86
C LEU A 465 -13.27 5.44 -12.27
N PRO A 466 -12.43 5.47 -13.31
CA PRO A 466 -12.88 5.76 -14.68
C PRO A 466 -13.75 4.62 -15.22
N GLN A 467 -14.52 4.92 -16.28
CA GLN A 467 -15.19 3.90 -17.07
C GLN A 467 -14.15 3.01 -17.76
N GLY A 468 -14.39 1.69 -17.78
CA GLY A 468 -13.52 0.72 -18.44
C GLY A 468 -13.25 -0.51 -17.58
N ASP A 469 -12.24 -1.28 -18.00
CA ASP A 469 -11.75 -2.43 -17.25
C ASP A 469 -11.22 -1.97 -15.88
N VAL A 470 -11.46 -2.80 -14.88
CA VAL A 470 -11.02 -2.55 -13.50
C VAL A 470 -10.11 -3.67 -13.06
N THR A 471 -8.97 -3.30 -12.52
CA THR A 471 -8.00 -4.21 -11.94
C THR A 471 -7.95 -4.06 -10.41
N TYR A 472 -7.40 -5.04 -9.70
CA TYR A 472 -7.14 -4.90 -8.26
C TYR A 472 -6.16 -3.75 -7.97
N ALA A 473 -5.22 -3.46 -8.89
CA ALA A 473 -4.28 -2.35 -8.75
C ALA A 473 -4.99 -0.98 -8.77
N ASP A 474 -6.02 -0.81 -9.60
CA ASP A 474 -6.85 0.40 -9.59
C ASP A 474 -7.53 0.61 -8.24
N LEU A 475 -8.11 -0.47 -7.69
CA LEU A 475 -8.79 -0.44 -6.40
C LEU A 475 -7.80 -0.25 -5.23
N TYR A 476 -6.61 -0.83 -5.33
CA TYR A 476 -5.53 -0.61 -4.35
C TYR A 476 -5.12 0.87 -4.31
N THR A 477 -5.00 1.49 -5.47
CA THR A 477 -4.70 2.93 -5.59
C THR A 477 -5.76 3.80 -4.91
N LEU A 478 -7.02 3.41 -5.00
CA LEU A 478 -8.14 4.16 -4.41
C LEU A 478 -8.28 3.88 -2.90
N PHE A 479 -8.08 2.65 -2.46
CA PHE A 479 -8.25 2.19 -1.08
C PHE A 479 -7.01 1.42 -0.60
N PRO A 480 -5.86 2.10 -0.40
CA PRO A 480 -4.58 1.43 -0.15
C PRO A 480 -4.42 0.91 1.28
N PHE A 481 -5.31 1.23 2.19
CA PHE A 481 -5.16 0.92 3.62
C PHE A 481 -5.63 -0.50 3.97
N ASP A 482 -4.84 -1.17 4.80
CA ASP A 482 -5.12 -2.50 5.34
C ASP A 482 -5.92 -2.39 6.65
N ASN A 483 -7.11 -1.80 6.55
CA ASN A 483 -8.06 -1.70 7.67
C ASN A 483 -9.02 -2.88 7.65
N ASP A 484 -8.88 -3.82 8.59
CA ASP A 484 -9.74 -5.01 8.70
C ASP A 484 -11.20 -4.64 8.93
N ILE A 485 -12.10 -5.30 8.19
CA ILE A 485 -13.55 -5.17 8.39
C ILE A 485 -13.98 -6.02 9.58
N SER A 486 -14.67 -5.42 10.53
CA SER A 486 -14.97 -6.00 11.84
C SER A 486 -16.41 -5.85 12.24
N LEU A 487 -16.98 -6.90 12.87
CA LEU A 487 -18.20 -6.81 13.66
C LEU A 487 -17.88 -6.15 15.00
N CYS A 488 -18.62 -5.12 15.35
CA CYS A 488 -18.45 -4.38 16.59
C CYS A 488 -19.75 -4.24 17.38
N SER A 489 -19.59 -4.09 18.70
CA SER A 489 -20.68 -3.70 19.61
C SER A 489 -20.41 -2.34 20.23
N ILE A 490 -21.48 -1.61 20.51
CA ILE A 490 -21.45 -0.29 21.15
C ILE A 490 -22.73 -0.05 21.97
N SER A 491 -22.63 0.61 23.13
CA SER A 491 -23.82 1.06 23.85
C SER A 491 -24.49 2.23 23.13
N GLY A 492 -25.82 2.35 23.21
CA GLY A 492 -26.53 3.43 22.55
C GLY A 492 -26.12 4.83 23.03
N LYS A 493 -25.76 4.96 24.31
CA LYS A 493 -25.20 6.19 24.86
C LYS A 493 -23.93 6.62 24.11
N ASN A 494 -23.04 5.69 23.84
CA ASN A 494 -21.79 5.95 23.11
C ASN A 494 -22.06 6.17 21.61
N LEU A 495 -22.95 5.36 21.03
CA LEU A 495 -23.31 5.43 19.62
C LEU A 495 -23.83 6.83 19.23
N ARG A 496 -24.65 7.46 20.08
CA ARG A 496 -25.17 8.83 19.83
C ARG A 496 -24.07 9.88 19.73
N ASN A 497 -22.93 9.66 20.34
CA ASN A 497 -21.78 10.57 20.30
C ASN A 497 -20.82 10.29 19.14
N THR A 498 -21.14 9.32 18.27
CA THR A 498 -20.32 9.01 17.11
C THR A 498 -20.75 9.80 15.88
N GLN A 499 -19.85 9.92 14.91
CA GLN A 499 -20.16 10.51 13.61
C GLN A 499 -21.05 9.63 12.74
N PHE A 500 -21.32 8.39 13.12
CA PHE A 500 -22.38 7.57 12.49
C PHE A 500 -23.76 8.25 12.62
N ILE A 501 -23.99 8.97 13.73
CA ILE A 501 -25.24 9.67 14.01
C ILE A 501 -25.15 11.15 13.66
N THR A 502 -24.07 11.82 14.06
CA THR A 502 -23.93 13.28 13.89
C THR A 502 -23.56 13.67 12.46
N GLY A 503 -23.00 12.72 11.70
CA GLY A 503 -22.58 12.92 10.31
C GLY A 503 -21.24 13.67 10.19
N SER A 504 -20.52 13.37 9.11
CA SER A 504 -19.31 14.09 8.69
C SER A 504 -19.07 13.77 7.22
N SER A 505 -18.37 14.63 6.50
CA SER A 505 -18.09 14.48 5.06
C SER A 505 -17.33 13.21 4.67
N ASN A 506 -16.65 12.57 5.61
CA ASN A 506 -15.89 11.32 5.35
C ASN A 506 -16.52 10.08 6.01
N TYR A 507 -17.68 10.24 6.69
CA TYR A 507 -18.42 9.11 7.24
C TYR A 507 -19.53 8.69 6.29
N TYR A 508 -19.45 7.47 5.82
CA TYR A 508 -20.41 6.84 4.92
C TYR A 508 -21.03 5.64 5.64
N THR A 509 -22.35 5.50 5.56
CA THR A 509 -23.09 4.48 6.30
C THR A 509 -24.21 3.89 5.46
N LYS A 510 -24.42 2.58 5.61
CA LYS A 510 -25.62 1.85 5.18
C LYS A 510 -26.36 1.38 6.41
N TRP A 511 -27.54 1.93 6.63
CA TRP A 511 -28.42 1.52 7.74
C TRP A 511 -29.30 0.34 7.32
N SER A 512 -29.49 -0.63 8.23
CA SER A 512 -30.55 -1.63 8.07
C SER A 512 -31.92 -0.98 8.21
N SER A 513 -33.00 -1.67 7.79
CA SER A 513 -34.37 -1.17 8.00
C SER A 513 -34.70 -0.97 9.48
N TYR A 514 -34.19 -1.87 10.35
CA TYR A 514 -34.31 -1.70 11.80
C TYR A 514 -33.49 -0.50 12.29
N GLY A 515 -32.24 -0.39 11.84
CA GLY A 515 -31.36 0.73 12.19
C GLY A 515 -31.98 2.10 11.85
N GLU A 516 -32.54 2.26 10.65
CA GLU A 516 -33.26 3.48 10.24
C GLU A 516 -34.44 3.77 11.16
N SER A 517 -35.21 2.76 11.60
CA SER A 517 -36.37 2.95 12.47
C SER A 517 -35.99 3.48 13.87
N ILE A 518 -34.77 3.21 14.34
CA ILE A 518 -34.29 3.63 15.66
C ILE A 518 -33.28 4.77 15.64
N ARG A 519 -32.77 5.17 14.47
CA ARG A 519 -31.65 6.12 14.28
C ARG A 519 -31.80 7.41 15.10
N TYR A 520 -33.02 7.95 15.21
CA TYR A 520 -33.31 9.18 15.93
C TYR A 520 -33.83 8.94 17.34
N ASN A 521 -33.97 7.70 17.78
CA ASN A 521 -34.48 7.32 19.10
C ASN A 521 -33.69 6.15 19.70
N ILE A 522 -32.36 6.28 19.71
CA ILE A 522 -31.44 5.26 20.23
C ILE A 522 -31.54 5.20 21.75
N ASP A 523 -31.81 4.01 22.31
CA ASP A 523 -31.84 3.76 23.75
C ASP A 523 -30.41 3.69 24.32
N ASP A 524 -30.15 4.44 25.40
CA ASP A 524 -28.84 4.57 26.02
C ASP A 524 -28.23 3.27 26.52
N TYR A 525 -29.09 2.38 27.03
CA TYR A 525 -28.69 1.18 27.75
C TYR A 525 -28.66 -0.05 26.85
N THR A 526 -29.18 0.04 25.63
CA THR A 526 -29.18 -1.05 24.66
C THR A 526 -27.80 -1.15 24.00
N THR A 527 -27.33 -2.39 23.82
CA THR A 527 -26.14 -2.67 23.00
C THR A 527 -26.57 -2.87 21.56
N TYR A 528 -25.90 -2.17 20.67
CA TYR A 528 -26.10 -2.23 19.23
C TYR A 528 -24.90 -2.86 18.54
N TYR A 529 -25.15 -3.49 17.40
CA TYR A 529 -24.13 -4.16 16.59
C TYR A 529 -24.02 -3.51 15.23
N LEU A 530 -22.78 -3.35 14.77
CA LEU A 530 -22.47 -2.70 13.49
C LEU A 530 -21.21 -3.31 12.86
N VAL A 531 -21.04 -3.07 11.58
CA VAL A 531 -19.84 -3.48 10.82
C VAL A 531 -19.06 -2.25 10.40
N THR A 532 -17.79 -2.21 10.76
CA THR A 532 -16.89 -1.10 10.44
C THR A 532 -15.45 -1.60 10.30
N ASP A 533 -14.51 -0.70 10.04
CA ASP A 533 -13.09 -1.03 9.92
C ASP A 533 -12.27 -0.70 11.17
N THR A 534 -11.04 -1.23 11.22
CA THR A 534 -10.13 -1.03 12.35
C THR A 534 -9.74 0.43 12.57
N TYR A 535 -9.63 1.25 11.53
CA TYR A 535 -9.34 2.67 11.69
C TYR A 535 -10.47 3.41 12.44
N THR A 536 -11.72 3.13 12.07
CA THR A 536 -12.90 3.67 12.76
C THR A 536 -12.96 3.17 14.21
N VAL A 537 -12.64 1.89 14.46
CA VAL A 537 -12.55 1.31 15.82
C VAL A 537 -11.48 2.03 16.64
N ASP A 538 -10.32 2.27 16.08
CA ASP A 538 -9.21 2.95 16.77
C ASP A 538 -9.56 4.41 17.13
N TYR A 539 -10.39 5.05 16.31
CA TYR A 539 -10.90 6.39 16.61
C TYR A 539 -11.92 6.39 17.76
N TYR A 540 -12.84 5.42 17.78
CA TYR A 540 -13.85 5.27 18.81
C TYR A 540 -13.51 4.13 19.77
N THR A 541 -12.79 4.42 20.84
CA THR A 541 -12.42 3.43 21.88
C THR A 541 -13.63 2.80 22.62
N SER A 542 -14.84 3.29 22.35
CA SER A 542 -16.10 2.70 22.83
C SER A 542 -16.67 1.59 21.94
N LEU A 543 -16.10 1.38 20.76
CA LEU A 543 -16.40 0.24 19.90
C LEU A 543 -15.63 -1.00 20.40
N ASN A 544 -16.34 -2.09 20.60
CA ASN A 544 -15.73 -3.37 20.98
C ASN A 544 -15.78 -4.32 19.79
N VAL A 545 -14.62 -4.72 19.28
CA VAL A 545 -14.52 -5.74 18.22
C VAL A 545 -14.95 -7.09 18.76
N ILE A 546 -15.91 -7.74 18.09
CA ILE A 546 -16.41 -9.08 18.39
C ILE A 546 -15.76 -10.11 17.46
N ALA A 547 -15.71 -9.80 16.17
CA ALA A 547 -15.18 -10.65 15.13
C ALA A 547 -14.66 -9.83 13.96
N LYS A 548 -13.81 -10.44 13.14
CA LYS A 548 -13.34 -9.88 11.87
C LYS A 548 -13.90 -10.69 10.70
N LEU A 549 -14.12 -10.05 9.58
CA LEU A 549 -14.59 -10.70 8.36
C LEU A 549 -13.52 -11.71 7.87
N GLU A 550 -13.97 -12.92 7.53
CA GLU A 550 -13.09 -14.01 7.08
C GLU A 550 -11.87 -14.24 8.01
N ASN A 551 -12.06 -14.12 9.31
CA ASN A 551 -11.01 -14.25 10.34
C ASN A 551 -9.90 -13.19 10.26
N GLY A 552 -10.16 -12.06 9.67
CA GLY A 552 -9.23 -10.93 9.48
C GLY A 552 -8.60 -10.89 8.11
N GLY A 553 -8.08 -9.73 7.75
CA GLY A 553 -7.40 -9.51 6.47
C GLY A 553 -8.31 -9.32 5.25
N VAL A 554 -9.57 -8.93 5.46
CA VAL A 554 -10.45 -8.46 4.39
C VAL A 554 -10.58 -6.94 4.50
N TYR A 555 -10.28 -6.27 3.42
CA TYR A 555 -10.20 -4.81 3.34
C TYR A 555 -11.29 -4.23 2.43
N ALA A 556 -11.48 -2.91 2.47
CA ALA A 556 -12.45 -2.20 1.63
C ALA A 556 -12.30 -2.55 0.14
N ARG A 557 -11.06 -2.55 -0.36
CA ARG A 557 -10.76 -2.87 -1.76
C ARG A 557 -11.08 -4.33 -2.12
N ASP A 558 -10.95 -5.27 -1.19
CA ASP A 558 -11.25 -6.69 -1.45
C ASP A 558 -12.75 -6.91 -1.64
N LEU A 559 -13.57 -6.26 -0.80
CA LEU A 559 -15.03 -6.28 -0.96
C LEU A 559 -15.45 -5.61 -2.26
N LEU A 560 -14.85 -4.47 -2.59
CA LEU A 560 -15.14 -3.75 -3.82
C LEU A 560 -14.69 -4.54 -5.05
N ASN A 561 -13.55 -5.22 -4.99
CA ASN A 561 -13.06 -6.09 -6.06
C ASN A 561 -14.01 -7.27 -6.32
N ARG A 562 -14.47 -7.95 -5.26
CA ARG A 562 -15.47 -9.02 -5.36
C ARG A 562 -16.77 -8.51 -5.97
N PHE A 563 -17.27 -7.36 -5.50
CA PHE A 563 -18.47 -6.73 -6.01
C PHE A 563 -18.37 -6.43 -7.52
N ILE A 564 -17.23 -5.90 -7.98
CA ILE A 564 -16.98 -5.59 -9.39
C ILE A 564 -16.83 -6.88 -10.22
N ALA A 565 -16.12 -7.88 -9.69
CA ALA A 565 -15.98 -9.20 -10.33
C ALA A 565 -17.33 -9.91 -10.51
N ASP A 566 -18.26 -9.69 -9.58
CA ASP A 566 -19.63 -10.21 -9.64
C ASP A 566 -20.55 -9.35 -10.54
N GLY A 567 -20.02 -8.38 -11.29
CA GLY A 567 -20.75 -7.51 -12.20
C GLY A 567 -21.49 -6.34 -11.55
N GLY A 568 -21.11 -5.93 -10.34
CA GLY A 568 -21.80 -4.91 -9.53
C GLY A 568 -21.83 -3.51 -10.13
N TYR A 569 -20.84 -3.12 -10.93
CA TYR A 569 -20.82 -1.85 -11.67
C TYR A 569 -21.06 -2.03 -13.19
N GLY A 570 -21.37 -3.24 -13.63
CA GLY A 570 -21.62 -3.57 -15.01
C GLY A 570 -20.86 -4.82 -15.44
N ALA A 571 -21.36 -5.51 -16.43
CA ALA A 571 -20.65 -6.63 -17.03
C ALA A 571 -19.54 -6.10 -17.95
N ILE A 572 -18.46 -6.85 -18.08
CA ILE A 572 -17.44 -6.57 -19.10
C ILE A 572 -18.16 -6.52 -20.46
N PRO A 573 -18.04 -5.42 -21.23
CA PRO A 573 -18.65 -5.34 -22.55
C PRO A 573 -18.08 -6.44 -23.42
N ILE A 574 -18.94 -7.25 -23.97
CA ILE A 574 -18.55 -8.31 -24.88
C ILE A 574 -18.64 -7.76 -26.30
N GLU A 575 -17.54 -7.86 -27.05
CA GLU A 575 -17.58 -7.55 -28.46
C GLU A 575 -18.53 -8.52 -29.14
N THR A 576 -19.58 -7.99 -29.79
CA THR A 576 -20.56 -8.75 -30.53
C THR A 576 -20.51 -8.35 -32.00
N GLY A 577 -21.12 -9.17 -32.83
CA GLY A 577 -21.17 -8.94 -34.29
C GLY A 577 -20.12 -9.73 -35.06
N HIS A 578 -19.53 -10.75 -34.43
CA HIS A 578 -18.60 -11.67 -35.09
C HIS A 578 -19.30 -12.46 -36.22
N GLN A 579 -18.56 -12.72 -37.27
CA GLN A 579 -19.13 -13.34 -38.49
C GLN A 579 -19.31 -14.85 -38.35
N GLY A 580 -18.63 -15.50 -37.41
CA GLY A 580 -18.62 -16.95 -37.22
C GLY A 580 -17.74 -17.66 -38.25
N THR A 581 -16.72 -16.97 -38.78
CA THR A 581 -15.62 -17.53 -39.57
C THR A 581 -14.49 -17.99 -38.66
N LEU A 582 -13.50 -18.69 -39.19
CA LEU A 582 -12.33 -19.13 -38.42
C LEU A 582 -11.50 -17.94 -37.95
N GLU A 583 -11.37 -16.92 -38.77
CA GLU A 583 -10.64 -15.69 -38.49
C GLU A 583 -11.38 -14.75 -37.54
N ASP A 584 -12.72 -14.89 -37.47
CA ASP A 584 -13.63 -14.08 -36.67
C ASP A 584 -14.72 -14.98 -36.06
N PRO A 585 -14.38 -15.87 -35.11
CA PRO A 585 -15.33 -16.80 -34.50
C PRO A 585 -16.28 -16.06 -33.55
N ARG A 586 -17.53 -16.47 -33.53
CA ARG A 586 -18.55 -15.95 -32.59
C ARG A 586 -18.22 -16.33 -31.16
N ILE A 587 -18.56 -15.45 -30.25
CA ILE A 587 -18.46 -15.70 -28.80
C ILE A 587 -19.67 -16.49 -28.28
N VAL A 588 -19.63 -16.96 -27.03
CA VAL A 588 -20.68 -17.79 -26.42
C VAL A 588 -21.99 -17.02 -26.26
N GLN A 589 -21.94 -15.72 -25.92
CA GLN A 589 -23.16 -14.89 -25.92
C GLN A 589 -23.87 -14.92 -27.26
N GLU A 590 -23.16 -14.74 -28.37
CA GLU A 590 -23.76 -14.79 -29.73
C GLU A 590 -24.24 -16.17 -30.09
N ALA A 591 -23.59 -17.23 -29.57
CA ALA A 591 -24.07 -18.59 -29.70
C ALA A 591 -25.43 -18.81 -29.00
N LEU A 592 -25.57 -18.24 -27.78
CA LEU A 592 -26.84 -18.28 -27.03
C LEU A 592 -27.93 -17.50 -27.74
N GLU A 593 -27.69 -16.27 -28.20
CA GLU A 593 -28.61 -15.44 -28.92
C GLU A 593 -29.09 -16.13 -30.22
N TYR A 594 -28.13 -16.71 -30.95
CA TYR A 594 -28.45 -17.48 -32.17
C TYR A 594 -29.27 -18.74 -31.83
N ALA A 595 -28.89 -19.49 -30.79
CA ALA A 595 -29.63 -20.69 -30.38
C ALA A 595 -31.11 -20.39 -30.04
N TYR A 596 -31.37 -19.34 -29.25
CA TYR A 596 -32.74 -18.97 -28.85
C TYR A 596 -33.64 -18.63 -30.04
N THR A 597 -33.07 -18.17 -31.15
CA THR A 597 -33.84 -17.91 -32.39
C THR A 597 -34.01 -19.16 -33.27
N HIS A 598 -33.37 -20.29 -32.90
CA HIS A 598 -33.41 -21.54 -33.67
C HIS A 598 -33.88 -22.74 -32.80
N PRO A 599 -35.15 -22.77 -32.33
CA PRO A 599 -35.68 -23.88 -31.56
C PRO A 599 -35.98 -25.10 -32.44
N GLY A 600 -35.68 -26.30 -31.92
CA GLY A 600 -35.95 -27.54 -32.65
C GLY A 600 -35.59 -28.79 -31.87
N SER A 601 -36.00 -29.96 -32.36
CA SER A 601 -35.63 -31.26 -31.79
C SER A 601 -34.22 -31.73 -32.21
N SER A 602 -33.61 -31.00 -33.14
CA SER A 602 -32.21 -31.12 -33.57
C SER A 602 -31.77 -29.83 -34.26
N ALA A 603 -30.47 -29.61 -34.39
CA ALA A 603 -29.96 -28.42 -35.08
C ALA A 603 -30.44 -28.34 -36.54
N SER A 604 -30.57 -29.48 -37.25
CA SER A 604 -31.13 -29.50 -38.62
C SER A 604 -32.62 -29.16 -38.65
N ALA A 605 -33.40 -29.64 -37.69
CA ALA A 605 -34.81 -29.30 -37.57
C ALA A 605 -35.05 -27.82 -37.21
N ALA A 606 -34.07 -27.22 -36.46
CA ALA A 606 -34.08 -25.81 -36.13
C ALA A 606 -33.60 -24.88 -37.27
N GLY A 607 -33.11 -25.44 -38.39
CA GLY A 607 -32.54 -24.66 -39.48
C GLY A 607 -31.20 -23.98 -39.14
N SER A 608 -30.52 -24.41 -38.02
CA SER A 608 -29.28 -23.83 -37.55
C SER A 608 -28.12 -24.07 -38.51
N LEU A 609 -27.32 -23.06 -38.74
CA LEU A 609 -26.10 -23.12 -39.57
C LEU A 609 -24.86 -23.44 -38.70
N ALA A 610 -23.91 -24.16 -39.30
CA ALA A 610 -22.62 -24.42 -38.66
C ALA A 610 -21.70 -23.20 -38.83
N MET A 611 -21.11 -22.77 -37.74
CA MET A 611 -20.20 -21.61 -37.67
C MET A 611 -19.08 -21.89 -36.69
N TYR A 612 -18.03 -21.06 -36.70
CA TYR A 612 -17.00 -21.08 -35.70
C TYR A 612 -17.42 -20.29 -34.48
N TYR A 613 -17.10 -20.83 -33.29
CA TYR A 613 -17.37 -20.20 -32.01
C TYR A 613 -16.13 -20.35 -31.11
N LYS A 614 -15.93 -19.37 -30.24
CA LYS A 614 -14.84 -19.31 -29.27
C LYS A 614 -15.43 -19.29 -27.86
N GLY A 615 -14.77 -20.00 -26.93
CA GLY A 615 -15.16 -19.95 -25.51
C GLY A 615 -14.18 -20.72 -24.65
N VAL A 616 -14.28 -20.51 -23.33
CA VAL A 616 -13.40 -21.14 -22.34
C VAL A 616 -14.16 -22.26 -21.64
N VAL A 617 -13.52 -23.43 -21.46
CA VAL A 617 -14.12 -24.58 -20.75
C VAL A 617 -14.43 -24.18 -19.31
N SER A 618 -15.71 -24.20 -18.96
CA SER A 618 -16.25 -23.74 -17.68
C SER A 618 -16.56 -24.85 -16.68
N ARG A 619 -16.78 -26.08 -17.18
CA ARG A 619 -17.05 -27.25 -16.34
C ARG A 619 -16.28 -28.49 -16.85
N GLN A 620 -15.91 -29.36 -15.91
CA GLN A 620 -15.26 -30.63 -16.26
C GLN A 620 -16.17 -31.45 -17.22
N ALA A 621 -15.63 -31.80 -18.37
CA ALA A 621 -16.31 -32.64 -19.35
C ALA A 621 -16.51 -34.08 -18.87
N ALA A 622 -17.52 -34.77 -19.39
CA ALA A 622 -17.69 -36.21 -19.22
C ALA A 622 -17.14 -36.94 -20.44
N PHE A 623 -16.32 -37.97 -20.22
CA PHE A 623 -15.75 -38.77 -21.29
C PHE A 623 -16.57 -40.04 -21.56
N VAL A 624 -16.95 -40.24 -22.85
CA VAL A 624 -17.70 -41.42 -23.27
C VAL A 624 -16.76 -42.36 -24.01
N SER A 625 -16.17 -43.30 -23.28
CA SER A 625 -15.11 -44.19 -23.75
C SER A 625 -15.54 -45.08 -24.96
N SER A 626 -16.83 -45.40 -25.09
CA SER A 626 -17.33 -46.25 -26.18
C SER A 626 -17.37 -45.52 -27.54
N GLN A 627 -17.33 -44.21 -27.56
CA GLN A 627 -17.39 -43.37 -28.75
C GLN A 627 -16.12 -42.53 -28.93
N GLY A 628 -15.29 -42.41 -27.91
CA GLY A 628 -14.11 -41.56 -27.91
C GLY A 628 -14.46 -40.06 -27.98
N ASP A 629 -15.61 -39.66 -27.50
CA ASP A 629 -16.11 -38.28 -27.54
C ASP A 629 -16.15 -37.70 -26.12
N MET A 630 -15.95 -36.38 -25.99
CA MET A 630 -16.30 -35.64 -24.80
C MET A 630 -17.75 -35.27 -24.83
N SER A 631 -18.50 -35.58 -23.77
CA SER A 631 -19.93 -35.22 -23.68
C SER A 631 -20.16 -34.17 -22.61
N LYS A 632 -21.18 -33.33 -22.85
CA LYS A 632 -21.58 -32.26 -21.93
C LYS A 632 -20.40 -31.35 -21.54
N VAL A 633 -19.66 -30.92 -22.57
CA VAL A 633 -18.67 -29.89 -22.42
C VAL A 633 -19.40 -28.55 -22.34
N TYR A 634 -19.07 -27.76 -21.31
CA TYR A 634 -19.60 -26.41 -21.16
C TYR A 634 -18.52 -25.41 -21.47
N ILE A 635 -18.84 -24.44 -22.33
CA ILE A 635 -17.96 -23.32 -22.63
C ILE A 635 -18.66 -22.01 -22.28
N LYS A 636 -17.88 -21.03 -21.88
CA LYS A 636 -18.37 -19.67 -21.56
C LYS A 636 -17.43 -18.60 -22.13
N ASP A 637 -17.92 -17.38 -22.25
CA ASP A 637 -17.07 -16.23 -22.48
C ASP A 637 -16.26 -15.92 -21.23
N ALA A 638 -14.97 -15.62 -21.40
CA ALA A 638 -14.09 -15.31 -20.29
C ALA A 638 -14.65 -14.13 -19.46
N GLY A 639 -14.68 -14.30 -18.14
CA GLY A 639 -15.19 -13.27 -17.23
C GLY A 639 -16.70 -13.07 -17.17
N THR A 640 -17.50 -14.00 -17.78
CA THR A 640 -18.97 -13.89 -17.82
C THR A 640 -19.64 -15.17 -17.35
N ASP A 641 -20.98 -15.09 -17.16
CA ASP A 641 -21.85 -16.23 -16.87
C ASP A 641 -22.59 -16.76 -18.12
N TYR A 642 -22.28 -16.24 -19.31
CA TYR A 642 -22.83 -16.74 -20.57
C TYR A 642 -22.23 -18.10 -20.88
N GLU A 643 -22.96 -19.16 -20.57
CA GLU A 643 -22.52 -20.55 -20.70
C GLU A 643 -23.42 -21.33 -21.63
N ILE A 644 -22.84 -22.14 -22.54
CA ILE A 644 -23.58 -23.03 -23.45
C ILE A 644 -22.98 -24.43 -23.39
N MET A 645 -23.84 -25.44 -23.54
CA MET A 645 -23.47 -26.85 -23.56
C MET A 645 -23.11 -27.33 -24.94
N ILE A 646 -22.03 -28.07 -25.09
CA ILE A 646 -21.73 -28.89 -26.27
C ILE A 646 -22.10 -30.33 -25.89
N TYR A 647 -23.15 -30.89 -26.57
CA TYR A 647 -23.68 -32.20 -26.22
C TYR A 647 -22.62 -33.31 -26.44
N TYR A 648 -21.93 -33.32 -27.59
CA TYR A 648 -20.76 -34.12 -27.88
C TYR A 648 -19.73 -33.27 -28.61
N LEU A 649 -18.52 -33.18 -28.06
CA LEU A 649 -17.38 -32.50 -28.68
C LEU A 649 -16.44 -33.54 -29.30
N LYS A 650 -16.19 -33.43 -30.57
CA LYS A 650 -15.32 -34.31 -31.36
C LYS A 650 -14.00 -33.62 -31.66
N LYS A 651 -12.91 -34.40 -31.86
CA LYS A 651 -11.68 -33.87 -32.47
C LYS A 651 -11.84 -33.72 -33.98
N THR A 652 -11.25 -32.71 -34.59
CA THR A 652 -11.15 -32.63 -36.03
C THR A 652 -9.98 -33.50 -36.53
N ASP A 653 -10.24 -34.40 -37.49
CA ASP A 653 -9.20 -35.12 -38.23
C ASP A 653 -9.43 -35.12 -39.73
N GLY A 654 -10.15 -34.09 -40.22
CA GLY A 654 -10.38 -33.89 -41.66
C GLY A 654 -11.34 -34.86 -42.34
N ASN A 655 -11.74 -36.01 -41.77
CA ASN A 655 -12.76 -36.92 -42.30
C ASN A 655 -13.08 -38.12 -41.41
N LYS A 656 -12.46 -38.26 -40.26
CA LYS A 656 -12.73 -39.33 -39.31
C LYS A 656 -12.98 -38.73 -37.94
N TYR A 657 -13.83 -39.34 -37.16
CA TYR A 657 -14.07 -39.00 -35.79
C TYR A 657 -12.74 -39.19 -35.01
N GLY A 658 -12.05 -38.11 -34.70
CA GLY A 658 -10.90 -38.16 -33.82
C GLY A 658 -11.36 -38.59 -32.43
N THR A 659 -10.62 -39.44 -31.78
CA THR A 659 -10.95 -39.93 -30.46
C THR A 659 -10.17 -39.17 -29.41
N TRP A 660 -10.84 -38.69 -28.39
CA TRP A 660 -10.22 -38.27 -27.13
C TRP A 660 -9.70 -39.51 -26.42
N ASN A 661 -8.55 -39.40 -25.76
CA ASN A 661 -7.96 -40.54 -25.04
C ASN A 661 -8.48 -40.62 -23.60
N SER A 662 -8.73 -39.46 -23.00
CA SER A 662 -9.23 -39.38 -21.64
C SER A 662 -9.96 -38.04 -21.39
N VAL A 663 -10.67 -37.96 -20.25
CA VAL A 663 -11.26 -36.69 -19.80
C VAL A 663 -10.20 -35.60 -19.56
N ASN A 664 -8.96 -36.00 -19.31
CA ASN A 664 -7.85 -35.07 -19.04
C ASN A 664 -7.27 -34.40 -20.27
N ASP A 665 -7.70 -34.80 -21.47
CA ASP A 665 -7.27 -34.16 -22.72
C ASP A 665 -7.91 -32.77 -22.90
N LEU A 666 -8.87 -32.41 -22.02
CA LEU A 666 -9.53 -31.11 -21.99
C LEU A 666 -9.63 -30.67 -20.52
N GLN A 667 -9.10 -29.50 -20.20
CA GLN A 667 -9.02 -28.96 -18.84
C GLN A 667 -9.98 -27.79 -18.65
N LEU A 668 -10.34 -27.52 -17.39
CA LEU A 668 -11.00 -26.27 -17.02
C LEU A 668 -10.09 -25.08 -17.36
N GLY A 669 -10.65 -24.07 -18.00
CA GLY A 669 -9.91 -22.90 -18.44
C GLY A 669 -9.29 -23.01 -19.84
N ASP A 670 -9.34 -24.17 -20.49
CA ASP A 670 -8.89 -24.28 -21.89
C ASP A 670 -9.75 -23.41 -22.81
N GLU A 671 -9.12 -22.56 -23.60
CA GLU A 671 -9.78 -21.78 -24.65
C GLU A 671 -9.96 -22.65 -25.89
N LEU A 672 -11.21 -22.77 -26.34
CA LEU A 672 -11.57 -23.55 -27.51
C LEU A 672 -12.01 -22.67 -28.67
N ILE A 673 -11.56 -22.97 -29.88
CA ILE A 673 -12.30 -22.61 -31.09
C ILE A 673 -12.97 -23.88 -31.60
N ILE A 674 -14.30 -23.86 -31.74
CA ILE A 674 -15.11 -24.98 -32.16
C ILE A 674 -15.84 -24.62 -33.47
N PHE A 675 -16.19 -25.64 -34.26
CA PHE A 675 -17.09 -25.51 -35.39
C PHE A 675 -18.32 -26.35 -35.13
N GLY A 676 -19.49 -25.75 -35.08
CA GLY A 676 -20.72 -26.43 -34.70
C GLY A 676 -21.98 -25.62 -34.97
N ARG A 677 -23.15 -26.19 -34.64
CA ARG A 677 -24.44 -25.58 -34.76
C ARG A 677 -25.06 -25.37 -33.41
N ALA A 678 -25.24 -24.11 -33.02
CA ALA A 678 -25.95 -23.75 -31.79
C ALA A 678 -27.47 -23.76 -32.07
N PHE A 679 -28.28 -24.36 -31.19
CA PHE A 679 -29.72 -24.41 -31.31
C PHE A 679 -30.40 -24.56 -29.93
N TYR A 680 -31.71 -24.25 -29.88
CA TYR A 680 -32.50 -24.35 -28.64
C TYR A 680 -33.26 -25.67 -28.60
N TYR A 681 -32.64 -26.69 -28.00
CA TYR A 681 -33.18 -28.07 -27.98
C TYR A 681 -34.52 -28.14 -27.27
N ASN A 682 -35.57 -28.52 -28.05
CA ASN A 682 -36.96 -28.62 -27.61
C ASN A 682 -37.42 -27.38 -26.80
N SER A 683 -36.90 -26.22 -27.07
CA SER A 683 -37.16 -24.97 -26.32
C SER A 683 -36.90 -25.08 -24.82
N THR A 684 -35.92 -25.88 -24.44
CA THR A 684 -35.54 -26.09 -23.02
C THR A 684 -34.10 -25.82 -22.74
N THR A 685 -33.18 -26.14 -23.67
CA THR A 685 -31.74 -26.06 -23.42
C THR A 685 -31.02 -25.48 -24.63
N PRO A 686 -30.30 -24.38 -24.53
CA PRO A 686 -29.38 -23.94 -25.56
C PRO A 686 -28.18 -24.87 -25.59
N GLU A 687 -27.85 -25.45 -26.74
CA GLU A 687 -26.75 -26.38 -26.88
C GLU A 687 -26.17 -26.38 -28.29
N PHE A 688 -24.96 -26.88 -28.42
CA PHE A 688 -24.37 -27.30 -29.68
C PHE A 688 -24.72 -28.76 -29.98
N ASP A 689 -24.94 -29.05 -31.26
CA ASP A 689 -25.28 -30.39 -31.69
C ASP A 689 -24.11 -31.40 -31.56
N ASN A 690 -24.44 -32.68 -31.82
CA ASN A 690 -23.49 -33.77 -31.75
C ASN A 690 -22.52 -33.86 -32.96
N GLN A 691 -22.53 -32.88 -33.84
CA GLN A 691 -21.59 -32.72 -34.95
C GLN A 691 -20.57 -31.61 -34.70
N THR A 692 -20.49 -31.14 -33.48
CA THR A 692 -19.55 -30.06 -33.10
C THR A 692 -18.14 -30.60 -32.98
N TYR A 693 -17.20 -29.91 -33.60
CA TYR A 693 -15.78 -30.24 -33.59
C TYR A 693 -14.95 -29.14 -32.92
N VAL A 694 -13.87 -29.55 -32.19
CA VAL A 694 -12.86 -28.61 -31.76
C VAL A 694 -11.86 -28.38 -32.89
N TYR A 695 -11.58 -27.10 -33.15
CA TYR A 695 -10.58 -26.68 -34.14
C TYR A 695 -9.23 -26.38 -33.49
N SER A 696 -9.23 -25.67 -32.38
CA SER A 696 -8.02 -25.40 -31.60
C SER A 696 -8.28 -25.42 -30.11
N ILE A 697 -7.23 -25.74 -29.33
CA ILE A 697 -7.20 -25.64 -27.86
C ILE A 697 -6.03 -24.73 -27.52
N ASN A 698 -6.29 -23.65 -26.77
CA ASN A 698 -5.31 -22.66 -26.37
C ASN A 698 -4.47 -22.12 -27.56
N GLY A 699 -5.16 -21.86 -28.69
CA GLY A 699 -4.54 -21.37 -29.90
C GLY A 699 -3.75 -22.43 -30.71
N VAL A 700 -3.65 -23.67 -30.23
CA VAL A 700 -2.98 -24.77 -30.93
C VAL A 700 -4.03 -25.58 -31.72
N PRO A 701 -3.92 -25.69 -33.07
CA PRO A 701 -4.83 -26.52 -33.86
C PRO A 701 -4.81 -27.98 -33.38
N VAL A 702 -5.98 -28.57 -33.27
CA VAL A 702 -6.12 -29.98 -32.92
C VAL A 702 -5.98 -30.80 -34.22
N ALA A 703 -4.90 -31.61 -34.32
CA ALA A 703 -4.61 -32.43 -35.48
C ALA A 703 -5.52 -33.66 -35.57
#